data_edf5751a690ca476eeb0074991626aa5
#
_entry.id   edf5751a690ca476eeb0074991626aa5
#
_cell.length_a   1.000
_cell.length_b   1.000
_cell.length_c   1.000
_cell.angle_alpha   90.00
_cell.angle_beta   90.00
_cell.angle_gamma   90.00
#
_symmetry.space_group_name_H-M   'P 1'
#
loop_
_entity.id
_entity.type
_entity.pdbx_description
1 polymer ?
#
loop_
_entity_poly.entity_id
_entity_poly.type
_entity_poly.pdbx_seq_one_letter_code
_entity_poly.pdbx_strand_id
1 'polypeptide(L)'
;MFKNLIAVAAMILLACSASAQNDAPLFTVKGNPVTASEFKYIYSKTNQDKADFSEKSLREYLDLYTNFKLKVQKARDMQLDTIASLNSELDGYKKQLAKSYLEDKEVTEKLIREAYDRMLLDVDVSHILINCDRNKPAADTLRAYNRAVNLSRMIFKGVSFDKMAYDSSEEKSAKQTRGNLGFITAMLPDGYYEIEKTIYAGKPGDMFGPVRSNAGYHLLRINAVRPARGEIEVNQILIRKGDTPEKNELKKMRADSAYNALQAGGKWENVCQSYSDDKSTAGKGGYIGFFSINRYQKVFEDAAFAIENDGDYSKPVETTLGWHIIQRKSRRPIATFDQLKRGLSERVKRDSRSELAKQAIIQKIKKEGNFFEDSKVLAAWTSKQADTVFHTFKWKPDPAKPQDVLFSYGKDKVYTVADFEDYCQRSGRERMRGGGYPVQETINKLYKTWGDETAMSFEESQLDRKYPEFKSLMREYEEGILLFEALKQNVWDRANNDSVGLQKYYNEELVMKYKWNERARVTFYTIKTDDPKVLASVQALAGKKPTAAVLKKFNKKGKPELVSVMEKMYEKDKNKDLGTLWNAGDMTTAKSDAGTKTASFLKIEQIVPPTTKVLSEARGYAVADYQDYLEKKWIQDLRKEYPVVIDEAVLKALIKK
;
A
#
# COMPACT_ATOMS: atom_id res chain seq x y z
N MET A 1 46.73 7.72 -43.07
CA MET A 1 45.99 7.20 -41.91
C MET A 1 45.54 8.32 -40.93
N PHE A 2 46.14 9.47 -40.86
CA PHE A 2 45.79 10.58 -39.95
C PHE A 2 44.58 11.45 -40.39
N LYS A 3 44.19 11.46 -41.63
CA LYS A 3 43.06 12.26 -42.12
C LYS A 3 41.69 11.64 -41.82
N ASN A 4 41.60 10.31 -41.63
CA ASN A 4 40.34 9.64 -41.32
C ASN A 4 39.99 9.62 -39.81
N LEU A 5 40.96 9.88 -38.94
CA LEU A 5 40.72 10.02 -37.47
C LEU A 5 40.08 11.38 -37.13
N ILE A 6 40.38 12.44 -37.87
CA ILE A 6 39.84 13.78 -37.64
C ILE A 6 38.36 13.85 -38.09
N ALA A 7 37.98 13.12 -39.15
CA ALA A 7 36.61 13.06 -39.64
C ALA A 7 35.66 12.29 -38.71
N VAL A 8 36.17 11.25 -38.04
CA VAL A 8 35.39 10.48 -37.03
C VAL A 8 35.24 11.27 -35.73
N ALA A 9 36.26 11.97 -35.27
CA ALA A 9 36.21 12.87 -34.12
C ALA A 9 35.24 14.05 -34.33
N ALA A 10 35.18 14.61 -35.56
CA ALA A 10 34.26 15.69 -35.91
C ALA A 10 32.81 15.20 -36.00
N MET A 11 32.54 13.95 -36.45
CA MET A 11 31.21 13.35 -36.44
C MET A 11 30.72 12.98 -35.05
N ILE A 12 31.60 12.59 -34.13
CA ILE A 12 31.25 12.32 -32.70
C ILE A 12 30.99 13.64 -31.97
N LEU A 13 31.67 14.73 -32.29
CA LEU A 13 31.40 16.05 -31.72
C LEU A 13 30.09 16.67 -32.24
N LEU A 14 29.67 16.36 -33.49
CA LEU A 14 28.39 16.77 -34.04
C LEU A 14 27.20 15.94 -33.51
N ALA A 15 27.42 14.68 -33.11
CA ALA A 15 26.39 13.86 -32.48
C ALA A 15 26.13 14.24 -31.01
N CYS A 16 27.12 14.79 -30.29
CA CYS A 16 26.93 15.31 -28.94
C CYS A 16 26.25 16.68 -28.88
N SER A 17 26.28 17.46 -29.95
CA SER A 17 25.58 18.75 -30.02
C SER A 17 24.09 18.64 -30.40
N ALA A 18 23.65 17.49 -30.91
CA ALA A 18 22.23 17.26 -31.23
C ALA A 18 21.35 16.96 -30.00
N SER A 19 21.95 16.60 -28.86
CA SER A 19 21.20 16.35 -27.61
C SER A 19 20.94 17.64 -26.79
N ALA A 20 21.66 18.72 -27.05
CA ALA A 20 21.50 20.01 -26.38
C ALA A 20 20.45 20.92 -27.05
N GLN A 21 19.96 20.57 -28.24
CA GLN A 21 19.09 21.43 -29.06
C GLN A 21 17.60 21.27 -28.72
N ASN A 22 17.23 20.37 -27.81
CA ASN A 22 15.81 20.04 -27.53
C ASN A 22 15.23 20.71 -26.28
N ASP A 23 15.93 21.57 -25.58
CA ASP A 23 15.46 22.19 -24.35
C ASP A 23 15.37 23.72 -24.44
N ALA A 24 15.08 24.22 -25.63
CA ALA A 24 14.87 25.65 -25.86
C ALA A 24 13.68 26.17 -25.04
N PRO A 25 13.77 27.39 -24.48
CA PRO A 25 12.64 28.00 -23.79
C PRO A 25 11.49 28.22 -24.77
N LEU A 26 10.32 27.61 -24.49
CA LEU A 26 9.11 27.84 -25.24
C LEU A 26 8.45 29.16 -24.87
N PHE A 27 8.47 29.49 -23.59
CA PHE A 27 8.02 30.78 -23.10
C PHE A 27 8.70 31.11 -21.77
N THR A 28 8.62 32.37 -21.37
CA THR A 28 9.10 32.82 -20.06
C THR A 28 7.98 33.54 -19.29
N VAL A 29 7.99 33.40 -17.96
CA VAL A 29 7.14 34.18 -17.04
C VAL A 29 8.08 34.95 -16.11
N LYS A 30 8.06 36.26 -16.13
CA LYS A 30 8.98 37.14 -15.36
C LYS A 30 10.45 36.75 -15.61
N GLY A 31 10.79 36.31 -16.82
CA GLY A 31 12.14 35.87 -17.17
C GLY A 31 12.46 34.40 -16.81
N ASN A 32 11.64 33.70 -16.02
CA ASN A 32 11.81 32.30 -15.70
C ASN A 32 11.39 31.43 -16.91
N PRO A 33 12.28 30.59 -17.46
CA PRO A 33 11.98 29.82 -18.66
C PRO A 33 11.15 28.59 -18.39
N VAL A 34 10.21 28.31 -19.30
CA VAL A 34 9.52 27.03 -19.46
C VAL A 34 9.98 26.42 -20.77
N THR A 35 10.59 25.24 -20.70
CA THR A 35 11.20 24.62 -21.88
C THR A 35 10.19 23.87 -22.76
N ALA A 36 10.58 23.64 -24.00
CA ALA A 36 9.78 22.87 -24.95
C ALA A 36 9.56 21.43 -24.48
N SER A 37 10.57 20.80 -23.86
CA SER A 37 10.45 19.44 -23.32
C SER A 37 9.49 19.38 -22.15
N GLU A 38 9.53 20.36 -21.24
CA GLU A 38 8.58 20.49 -20.13
C GLU A 38 7.15 20.59 -20.62
N PHE A 39 6.91 21.53 -21.54
CA PHE A 39 5.58 21.74 -22.12
C PHE A 39 5.06 20.49 -22.84
N LYS A 40 5.89 19.88 -23.68
CA LYS A 40 5.54 18.66 -24.41
C LYS A 40 5.18 17.50 -23.46
N TYR A 41 5.97 17.33 -22.40
CA TYR A 41 5.71 16.29 -21.38
C TYR A 41 4.33 16.50 -20.73
N ILE A 42 4.05 17.69 -20.23
CA ILE A 42 2.77 18.02 -19.55
C ILE A 42 1.60 17.95 -20.51
N TYR A 43 1.74 18.48 -21.75
CA TYR A 43 0.72 18.40 -22.79
C TYR A 43 0.36 16.94 -23.09
N SER A 44 1.38 16.09 -23.33
CA SER A 44 1.15 14.67 -23.60
C SER A 44 0.49 13.95 -22.43
N LYS A 45 0.93 14.21 -21.20
CA LYS A 45 0.40 13.59 -19.99
C LYS A 45 -1.05 13.96 -19.74
N THR A 46 -1.41 15.24 -19.94
CA THR A 46 -2.76 15.75 -19.71
C THR A 46 -3.75 15.24 -20.76
N ASN A 47 -3.34 15.23 -22.04
CA ASN A 47 -4.23 14.87 -23.15
C ASN A 47 -4.20 13.37 -23.49
N GLN A 48 -3.20 12.62 -23.01
CA GLN A 48 -3.05 11.18 -23.28
C GLN A 48 -3.25 10.82 -24.77
N ASP A 49 -4.18 9.93 -25.08
CA ASP A 49 -4.46 9.50 -26.45
C ASP A 49 -5.07 10.61 -27.35
N LYS A 50 -5.48 11.75 -26.76
CA LYS A 50 -6.00 12.91 -27.48
C LYS A 50 -4.94 13.97 -27.82
N ALA A 51 -3.68 13.71 -27.49
CA ALA A 51 -2.57 14.62 -27.77
C ALA A 51 -2.23 14.59 -29.26
N ASP A 52 -2.89 15.44 -30.07
CA ASP A 52 -2.75 15.49 -31.52
C ASP A 52 -1.61 16.39 -32.03
N PHE A 53 -1.06 17.23 -31.14
CA PHE A 53 -0.02 18.23 -31.50
C PHE A 53 -0.39 19.18 -32.64
N SER A 54 -1.70 19.41 -32.88
CA SER A 54 -2.15 20.42 -33.81
C SER A 54 -1.86 21.82 -33.26
N GLU A 55 -1.69 22.82 -34.17
CA GLU A 55 -1.43 24.20 -33.76
C GLU A 55 -2.52 24.73 -32.83
N LYS A 56 -3.79 24.46 -33.11
CA LYS A 56 -4.93 24.87 -32.30
C LYS A 56 -4.84 24.30 -30.89
N SER A 57 -4.68 22.99 -30.75
CA SER A 57 -4.61 22.32 -29.46
C SER A 57 -3.41 22.78 -28.66
N LEU A 58 -2.24 22.94 -29.29
CA LEU A 58 -1.04 23.43 -28.60
C LEU A 58 -1.22 24.87 -28.13
N ARG A 59 -1.85 25.77 -28.87
CA ARG A 59 -2.08 27.15 -28.45
C ARG A 59 -3.11 27.27 -27.32
N GLU A 60 -4.19 26.51 -27.40
CA GLU A 60 -5.19 26.46 -26.33
C GLU A 60 -4.54 25.96 -25.02
N TYR A 61 -3.75 24.90 -25.09
CA TYR A 61 -3.06 24.36 -23.93
C TYR A 61 -1.94 25.29 -23.41
N LEU A 62 -1.24 25.99 -24.33
CA LEU A 62 -0.22 26.97 -23.96
C LEU A 62 -0.81 28.13 -23.14
N ASP A 63 -1.99 28.59 -23.50
CA ASP A 63 -2.69 29.63 -22.72
C ASP A 63 -3.05 29.14 -21.29
N LEU A 64 -3.59 27.94 -21.19
CA LEU A 64 -3.90 27.30 -19.89
C LEU A 64 -2.62 27.12 -19.06
N TYR A 65 -1.55 26.62 -19.67
CA TYR A 65 -0.30 26.36 -18.94
C TYR A 65 0.43 27.64 -18.56
N THR A 66 0.31 28.69 -19.38
CA THR A 66 0.79 30.03 -19.05
C THR A 66 0.07 30.57 -17.83
N ASN A 67 -1.26 30.47 -17.77
CA ASN A 67 -2.05 30.88 -16.59
C ASN A 67 -1.68 30.11 -15.33
N PHE A 68 -1.39 28.83 -15.47
CA PHE A 68 -0.86 27.99 -14.37
C PHE A 68 0.49 28.55 -13.87
N LYS A 69 1.45 28.79 -14.77
CA LYS A 69 2.79 29.29 -14.44
C LYS A 69 2.77 30.70 -13.86
N LEU A 70 1.86 31.55 -14.28
CA LEU A 70 1.64 32.88 -13.68
C LEU A 70 1.24 32.78 -12.21
N LYS A 71 0.33 31.88 -11.88
CA LYS A 71 -0.10 31.63 -10.49
C LYS A 71 1.02 31.05 -9.62
N VAL A 72 1.81 30.11 -10.18
CA VAL A 72 2.97 29.53 -9.50
C VAL A 72 4.04 30.61 -9.26
N GLN A 73 4.28 31.49 -10.23
CA GLN A 73 5.21 32.61 -10.06
C GLN A 73 4.76 33.53 -8.91
N LYS A 74 3.46 33.84 -8.85
CA LYS A 74 2.90 34.62 -7.75
C LYS A 74 3.04 33.94 -6.40
N ALA A 75 2.85 32.61 -6.35
CA ALA A 75 3.07 31.82 -5.15
C ALA A 75 4.51 31.96 -4.62
N ARG A 76 5.50 31.90 -5.52
CA ARG A 76 6.91 32.13 -5.17
C ARG A 76 7.18 33.56 -4.71
N ASP A 77 6.62 34.55 -5.38
CA ASP A 77 6.75 35.95 -4.96
C ASP A 77 6.09 36.21 -3.58
N MET A 78 5.08 35.43 -3.23
CA MET A 78 4.48 35.41 -1.88
C MET A 78 5.29 34.58 -0.88
N GLN A 79 6.43 34.00 -1.28
CA GLN A 79 7.30 33.16 -0.47
C GLN A 79 6.60 31.91 0.10
N LEU A 80 5.60 31.38 -0.61
CA LEU A 80 4.89 30.17 -0.18
C LEU A 80 5.78 28.94 -0.20
N ASP A 81 6.80 28.90 -1.03
CA ASP A 81 7.87 27.91 -1.09
C ASP A 81 8.79 27.86 0.15
N THR A 82 8.68 28.85 1.04
CA THR A 82 9.42 28.88 2.32
C THR A 82 8.61 28.33 3.50
N ILE A 83 7.35 27.99 3.31
CA ILE A 83 6.46 27.51 4.37
C ILE A 83 6.88 26.09 4.79
N ALA A 84 7.26 25.93 6.06
CA ALA A 84 7.80 24.68 6.61
C ALA A 84 6.87 23.48 6.43
N SER A 85 5.55 23.64 6.57
CA SER A 85 4.58 22.55 6.38
C SER A 85 4.52 22.07 4.93
N LEU A 86 4.57 23.00 3.96
CA LEU A 86 4.57 22.67 2.53
C LEU A 86 5.88 21.96 2.13
N ASN A 87 7.01 22.43 2.64
CA ASN A 87 8.31 21.78 2.42
C ASN A 87 8.36 20.38 3.03
N SER A 88 7.78 20.17 4.20
CA SER A 88 7.69 18.85 4.83
C SER A 88 6.81 17.90 4.01
N GLU A 89 5.72 18.38 3.42
CA GLU A 89 4.87 17.60 2.53
C GLU A 89 5.61 17.21 1.26
N LEU A 90 6.31 18.16 0.63
CA LEU A 90 7.13 17.93 -0.56
C LEU A 90 8.24 16.91 -0.30
N ASP A 91 8.95 17.01 0.82
CA ASP A 91 9.96 16.05 1.25
C ASP A 91 9.37 14.65 1.46
N GLY A 92 8.19 14.56 2.05
CA GLY A 92 7.46 13.30 2.22
C GLY A 92 7.15 12.64 0.88
N TYR A 93 6.66 13.41 -0.08
CA TYR A 93 6.38 12.94 -1.43
C TYR A 93 7.66 12.52 -2.16
N LYS A 94 8.72 13.34 -2.08
CA LYS A 94 10.04 13.03 -2.66
C LYS A 94 10.54 11.67 -2.18
N LYS A 95 10.53 11.42 -0.87
CA LYS A 95 10.93 10.13 -0.27
C LYS A 95 10.06 8.97 -0.74
N GLN A 96 8.76 9.19 -0.89
CA GLN A 96 7.85 8.16 -1.40
C GLN A 96 8.15 7.81 -2.86
N LEU A 97 8.32 8.82 -3.71
CA LEU A 97 8.64 8.64 -5.12
C LEU A 97 10.02 7.99 -5.31
N ALA A 98 11.03 8.44 -4.54
CA ALA A 98 12.39 7.94 -4.59
C ALA A 98 12.48 6.42 -4.36
N LYS A 99 11.61 5.83 -3.53
CA LYS A 99 11.64 4.38 -3.25
C LYS A 99 11.63 3.52 -4.51
N SER A 100 10.90 3.93 -5.55
CA SER A 100 10.82 3.17 -6.80
C SER A 100 12.09 3.25 -7.66
N TYR A 101 12.96 4.23 -7.40
CA TYR A 101 14.25 4.43 -8.07
C TYR A 101 15.41 3.87 -7.24
N LEU A 102 15.19 3.68 -5.94
CA LEU A 102 16.18 3.16 -4.98
C LEU A 102 16.06 1.64 -4.77
N GLU A 103 15.43 0.93 -5.68
CA GLU A 103 15.31 -0.53 -5.70
C GLU A 103 16.01 -1.08 -6.94
N ASP A 104 16.87 -2.09 -6.77
CA ASP A 104 17.41 -2.83 -7.92
C ASP A 104 16.31 -3.75 -8.46
N LYS A 105 15.64 -3.27 -9.50
CA LYS A 105 14.52 -3.99 -10.12
C LYS A 105 14.95 -5.30 -10.77
N GLU A 106 16.17 -5.36 -11.30
CA GLU A 106 16.69 -6.56 -11.96
C GLU A 106 16.94 -7.67 -10.92
N VAL A 107 17.63 -7.34 -9.83
CA VAL A 107 17.88 -8.29 -8.74
C VAL A 107 16.58 -8.70 -8.07
N THR A 108 15.67 -7.77 -7.83
CA THR A 108 14.35 -8.05 -7.25
C THR A 108 13.54 -9.01 -8.14
N GLU A 109 13.49 -8.78 -9.45
CA GLU A 109 12.77 -9.66 -10.40
C GLU A 109 13.41 -11.06 -10.45
N LYS A 110 14.74 -11.15 -10.41
CA LYS A 110 15.45 -12.42 -10.31
C LYS A 110 15.08 -13.20 -9.05
N LEU A 111 15.00 -12.53 -7.90
CA LEU A 111 14.61 -13.17 -6.64
C LEU A 111 13.15 -13.65 -6.66
N ILE A 112 12.26 -12.90 -7.30
CA ILE A 112 10.84 -13.29 -7.47
C ILE A 112 10.75 -14.53 -8.38
N ARG A 113 11.48 -14.54 -9.49
CA ARG A 113 11.52 -15.67 -10.41
C ARG A 113 12.12 -16.90 -9.74
N GLU A 114 13.24 -16.74 -9.05
CA GLU A 114 13.88 -17.80 -8.28
C GLU A 114 12.93 -18.43 -7.25
N ALA A 115 12.20 -17.59 -6.51
CA ALA A 115 11.21 -18.07 -5.54
C ALA A 115 10.12 -18.91 -6.23
N TYR A 116 9.62 -18.47 -7.38
CA TYR A 116 8.65 -19.23 -8.16
C TYR A 116 9.21 -20.55 -8.66
N ASP A 117 10.40 -20.54 -9.30
CA ASP A 117 11.01 -21.73 -9.87
C ASP A 117 11.26 -22.80 -8.79
N ARG A 118 11.67 -22.37 -7.58
CA ARG A 118 11.79 -23.24 -6.41
C ARG A 118 10.45 -23.79 -5.91
N MET A 119 9.37 -23.01 -5.99
CA MET A 119 8.03 -23.48 -5.62
C MET A 119 7.52 -24.63 -6.50
N LEU A 120 8.10 -24.82 -7.69
CA LEU A 120 7.74 -25.93 -8.57
C LEU A 120 8.34 -27.27 -8.12
N LEU A 121 9.18 -27.28 -7.09
CA LEU A 121 9.84 -28.44 -6.54
C LEU A 121 9.60 -28.58 -5.05
N ASP A 122 9.39 -29.81 -4.58
CA ASP A 122 9.47 -30.20 -3.17
C ASP A 122 10.80 -30.87 -2.93
N VAL A 123 11.54 -30.51 -1.87
CA VAL A 123 12.84 -31.09 -1.51
C VAL A 123 12.74 -31.74 -0.13
N ASP A 124 13.05 -33.03 -0.06
CA ASP A 124 13.15 -33.76 1.22
C ASP A 124 14.53 -33.54 1.82
N VAL A 125 14.56 -32.99 3.04
CA VAL A 125 15.78 -32.53 3.69
C VAL A 125 15.91 -33.08 5.09
N SER A 126 17.13 -33.48 5.45
CA SER A 126 17.53 -33.69 6.84
C SER A 126 18.47 -32.56 7.27
N HIS A 127 18.38 -32.12 8.54
CA HIS A 127 19.28 -31.12 9.08
C HIS A 127 19.81 -31.46 10.48
N ILE A 128 20.98 -30.87 10.81
CA ILE A 128 21.53 -30.82 12.16
C ILE A 128 21.66 -29.35 12.51
N LEU A 129 21.01 -28.91 13.57
CA LEU A 129 21.05 -27.51 14.04
C LEU A 129 22.00 -27.37 15.23
N ILE A 130 22.89 -26.41 15.12
CA ILE A 130 23.69 -25.87 16.22
C ILE A 130 23.18 -24.47 16.51
N ASN A 131 22.47 -24.31 17.63
CA ASN A 131 21.83 -23.04 17.99
C ASN A 131 22.87 -21.94 18.21
N CYS A 132 22.64 -20.84 17.56
CA CYS A 132 23.39 -19.61 17.79
C CYS A 132 22.58 -18.46 17.20
N ASP A 133 21.84 -17.74 18.03
CA ASP A 133 21.08 -16.58 17.61
C ASP A 133 21.96 -15.61 16.80
N ARG A 134 21.38 -14.97 15.79
CA ARG A 134 22.10 -14.06 14.88
C ARG A 134 22.80 -12.91 15.60
N ASN A 135 22.27 -12.52 16.75
CA ASN A 135 22.79 -11.41 17.55
C ASN A 135 23.78 -11.84 18.65
N LYS A 136 24.31 -13.06 18.63
CA LYS A 136 25.34 -13.51 19.57
C LYS A 136 26.71 -12.89 19.23
N PRO A 137 27.58 -12.68 20.24
CA PRO A 137 28.93 -12.20 20.02
C PRO A 137 29.72 -13.05 19.04
N ALA A 138 30.72 -12.44 18.35
CA ALA A 138 31.54 -13.12 17.36
C ALA A 138 32.23 -14.36 17.93
N ALA A 139 32.67 -14.32 19.20
CA ALA A 139 33.27 -15.48 19.87
C ALA A 139 32.30 -16.66 20.01
N ASP A 140 31.04 -16.41 20.36
CA ASP A 140 29.99 -17.44 20.45
C ASP A 140 29.63 -17.99 19.08
N THR A 141 29.52 -17.09 18.10
CA THR A 141 29.30 -17.42 16.69
C THR A 141 30.41 -18.32 16.16
N LEU A 142 31.66 -18.00 16.45
CA LEU A 142 32.82 -18.79 16.05
C LEU A 142 32.83 -20.18 16.72
N ARG A 143 32.47 -20.25 18.01
CA ARG A 143 32.36 -21.54 18.72
C ARG A 143 31.30 -22.44 18.09
N ALA A 144 30.11 -21.90 17.80
CA ALA A 144 29.03 -22.64 17.16
C ALA A 144 29.42 -23.08 15.74
N TYR A 145 30.05 -22.21 14.98
CA TYR A 145 30.57 -22.53 13.65
C TYR A 145 31.61 -23.67 13.70
N ASN A 146 32.62 -23.58 14.56
CA ASN A 146 33.65 -24.61 14.73
C ASN A 146 33.05 -25.94 15.15
N ARG A 147 32.02 -25.94 16.04
CA ARG A 147 31.30 -27.13 16.41
C ARG A 147 30.60 -27.76 15.20
N ALA A 148 29.89 -26.96 14.41
CA ALA A 148 29.24 -27.45 13.18
C ALA A 148 30.25 -28.01 12.17
N VAL A 149 31.41 -27.35 11.98
CA VAL A 149 32.50 -27.84 11.13
C VAL A 149 33.02 -29.20 11.61
N ASN A 150 33.21 -29.36 12.94
CA ASN A 150 33.66 -30.62 13.50
C ASN A 150 32.67 -31.75 13.26
N LEU A 151 31.36 -31.50 13.45
CA LEU A 151 30.31 -32.49 13.15
C LEU A 151 30.31 -32.85 11.65
N SER A 152 30.43 -31.85 10.78
CA SER A 152 30.55 -32.07 9.33
C SER A 152 31.73 -32.99 8.99
N ARG A 153 32.92 -32.75 9.56
CA ARG A 153 34.10 -33.60 9.34
C ARG A 153 33.87 -35.03 9.82
N MET A 154 33.18 -35.27 10.95
CA MET A 154 32.86 -36.60 11.43
C MET A 154 31.94 -37.33 10.47
N ILE A 155 30.93 -36.66 9.91
CA ILE A 155 30.04 -37.24 8.90
C ILE A 155 30.81 -37.63 7.64
N PHE A 156 31.68 -36.73 7.13
CA PHE A 156 32.54 -37.05 5.98
C PHE A 156 33.52 -38.20 6.22
N LYS A 157 33.87 -38.46 7.50
CA LYS A 157 34.67 -39.62 7.90
C LYS A 157 33.84 -40.90 8.06
N GLY A 158 32.56 -40.91 7.71
CA GLY A 158 31.70 -42.08 7.69
C GLY A 158 30.74 -42.26 8.87
N VAL A 159 30.66 -41.26 9.79
CA VAL A 159 29.63 -41.30 10.83
C VAL A 159 28.28 -41.00 10.20
N SER A 160 27.27 -41.82 10.48
CA SER A 160 25.91 -41.65 9.92
C SER A 160 25.35 -40.25 10.28
N PHE A 161 24.80 -39.58 9.27
CA PHE A 161 24.11 -38.28 9.45
C PHE A 161 22.99 -38.39 10.50
N ASP A 162 22.17 -39.46 10.39
CA ASP A 162 21.01 -39.66 11.27
C ASP A 162 21.43 -39.88 12.74
N LYS A 163 22.56 -40.64 12.93
CA LYS A 163 23.15 -40.78 14.27
C LYS A 163 23.66 -39.46 14.80
N MET A 164 24.34 -38.67 13.96
CA MET A 164 24.89 -37.38 14.35
C MET A 164 23.75 -36.37 14.66
N ALA A 165 22.66 -36.41 13.90
CA ALA A 165 21.48 -35.60 14.13
C ALA A 165 20.83 -35.96 15.49
N TYR A 166 20.68 -37.23 15.76
CA TYR A 166 20.15 -37.72 17.04
C TYR A 166 21.02 -37.28 18.22
N ASP A 167 22.35 -37.44 18.12
CA ASP A 167 23.28 -37.23 19.22
C ASP A 167 23.55 -35.72 19.47
N SER A 168 23.62 -34.92 18.41
CA SER A 168 24.24 -33.59 18.47
C SER A 168 23.36 -32.43 18.01
N SER A 169 22.23 -32.66 17.35
CA SER A 169 21.34 -31.60 16.92
C SER A 169 20.61 -30.99 18.11
N GLU A 170 20.52 -29.67 18.11
CA GLU A 170 19.80 -28.90 19.11
C GLU A 170 18.34 -28.57 18.67
N GLU A 171 17.91 -29.10 17.52
CA GLU A 171 16.51 -29.11 17.11
C GLU A 171 15.70 -30.06 17.99
N LYS A 172 14.58 -29.55 18.57
CA LYS A 172 13.78 -30.30 19.53
C LYS A 172 13.26 -31.65 19.01
N SER A 173 12.92 -31.69 17.74
CA SER A 173 12.37 -32.89 17.06
C SER A 173 13.45 -33.90 16.67
N ALA A 174 14.73 -33.55 16.71
CA ALA A 174 15.82 -34.38 16.17
C ALA A 174 15.94 -35.74 16.83
N LYS A 175 15.59 -35.87 18.12
CA LYS A 175 15.54 -37.14 18.83
C LYS A 175 14.51 -38.14 18.25
N GLN A 176 13.43 -37.60 17.67
CA GLN A 176 12.36 -38.41 17.08
C GLN A 176 12.57 -38.63 15.58
N THR A 177 12.93 -37.56 14.86
CA THR A 177 13.03 -37.55 13.39
C THR A 177 14.40 -37.88 12.87
N ARG A 178 15.43 -37.95 13.74
CA ARG A 178 16.84 -38.06 13.36
C ARG A 178 17.28 -36.98 12.36
N GLY A 179 16.71 -35.78 12.56
CA GLY A 179 16.97 -34.59 11.75
C GLY A 179 16.17 -34.55 10.43
N ASN A 180 15.36 -35.53 10.12
CA ASN A 180 14.54 -35.52 8.91
C ASN A 180 13.38 -34.52 9.07
N LEU A 181 13.30 -33.51 8.17
CA LEU A 181 12.23 -32.52 8.09
C LEU A 181 11.13 -32.95 7.10
N GLY A 182 11.37 -33.99 6.30
CA GLY A 182 10.51 -34.37 5.18
C GLY A 182 10.60 -33.37 4.01
N PHE A 183 9.60 -33.45 3.12
CA PHE A 183 9.53 -32.54 1.99
C PHE A 183 9.17 -31.13 2.44
N ILE A 184 9.91 -30.15 1.95
CA ILE A 184 9.68 -28.72 2.16
C ILE A 184 9.51 -28.02 0.81
N THR A 185 8.86 -26.87 0.80
CA THR A 185 8.70 -26.00 -0.38
C THR A 185 9.41 -24.68 -0.17
N ALA A 186 9.56 -23.89 -1.24
CA ALA A 186 10.20 -22.59 -1.21
C ALA A 186 9.45 -21.57 -0.34
N MET A 187 10.07 -20.42 -0.15
CA MET A 187 9.64 -19.35 0.72
C MET A 187 9.61 -19.79 2.20
N LEU A 188 10.74 -20.37 2.63
CA LEU A 188 10.99 -20.66 4.04
C LEU A 188 10.80 -19.41 4.91
N PRO A 189 10.64 -19.55 6.25
CA PRO A 189 10.52 -18.43 7.15
C PRO A 189 11.66 -17.42 7.00
N ASP A 190 11.38 -16.15 7.32
CA ASP A 190 12.38 -15.08 7.25
C ASP A 190 13.68 -15.44 8.02
N GLY A 191 14.81 -15.14 7.39
CA GLY A 191 16.15 -15.48 7.91
C GLY A 191 16.65 -16.88 7.57
N TYR A 192 15.89 -17.64 6.75
CA TYR A 192 16.29 -18.98 6.26
C TYR A 192 16.61 -18.99 4.76
N TYR A 193 16.73 -17.86 4.11
CA TYR A 193 16.99 -17.78 2.68
C TYR A 193 18.27 -18.54 2.26
N GLU A 194 19.37 -18.43 3.03
CA GLU A 194 20.61 -19.15 2.69
C GLU A 194 20.43 -20.70 2.79
N ILE A 195 19.58 -21.16 3.71
CA ILE A 195 19.18 -22.58 3.77
C ILE A 195 18.41 -22.95 2.51
N GLU A 196 17.38 -22.18 2.17
CA GLU A 196 16.57 -22.40 0.97
C GLU A 196 17.44 -22.43 -0.30
N LYS A 197 18.29 -21.43 -0.48
CA LYS A 197 19.22 -21.33 -1.60
C LYS A 197 20.11 -22.57 -1.70
N THR A 198 20.63 -23.05 -0.59
CA THR A 198 21.53 -24.21 -0.53
C THR A 198 20.81 -25.48 -0.90
N ILE A 199 19.61 -25.76 -0.34
CA ILE A 199 18.90 -27.01 -0.60
C ILE A 199 18.38 -27.12 -2.03
N TYR A 200 17.94 -25.98 -2.63
CA TYR A 200 17.48 -25.97 -4.02
C TYR A 200 18.62 -26.01 -5.06
N ALA A 201 19.86 -25.77 -4.65
CA ALA A 201 21.04 -25.97 -5.50
C ALA A 201 21.57 -27.42 -5.48
N GLY A 202 21.14 -28.24 -4.49
CA GLY A 202 21.64 -29.58 -4.27
C GLY A 202 20.86 -30.66 -5.00
N LYS A 203 21.47 -31.85 -5.02
CA LYS A 203 20.89 -33.09 -5.56
C LYS A 203 20.72 -34.12 -4.44
N PRO A 204 19.85 -35.16 -4.62
CA PRO A 204 19.75 -36.25 -3.66
C PRO A 204 21.10 -36.84 -3.32
N GLY A 205 21.43 -36.95 -2.04
CA GLY A 205 22.71 -37.40 -1.51
C GLY A 205 23.70 -36.31 -1.16
N ASP A 206 23.54 -35.10 -1.68
CA ASP A 206 24.43 -33.99 -1.37
C ASP A 206 24.29 -33.54 0.10
N MET A 207 25.44 -33.14 0.66
CA MET A 207 25.55 -32.59 2.00
C MET A 207 26.19 -31.20 1.96
N PHE A 208 25.65 -30.27 2.73
CA PHE A 208 26.09 -28.89 2.81
C PHE A 208 26.24 -28.42 4.25
N GLY A 209 27.04 -27.43 4.42
CA GLY A 209 27.15 -26.72 5.69
C GLY A 209 28.58 -26.67 6.24
N PRO A 210 28.76 -25.86 7.27
CA PRO A 210 27.75 -25.10 8.03
C PRO A 210 27.11 -23.95 7.23
N VAL A 211 25.78 -23.95 7.13
CA VAL A 211 24.97 -22.85 6.53
C VAL A 211 24.33 -22.03 7.65
N ARG A 212 24.41 -20.71 7.55
CA ARG A 212 23.90 -19.81 8.58
C ARG A 212 22.41 -19.49 8.40
N SER A 213 21.65 -19.51 9.49
CA SER A 213 20.29 -18.94 9.57
C SER A 213 20.14 -18.05 10.80
N ASN A 214 18.94 -17.53 11.03
CA ASN A 214 18.62 -16.79 12.27
C ASN A 214 18.71 -17.68 13.52
N ALA A 215 18.45 -18.99 13.40
CA ALA A 215 18.52 -19.94 14.53
C ALA A 215 19.95 -20.39 14.85
N GLY A 216 20.84 -20.44 13.88
CA GLY A 216 22.18 -20.96 14.09
C GLY A 216 22.87 -21.45 12.83
N TYR A 217 23.72 -22.46 12.98
CA TYR A 217 24.39 -23.15 11.90
C TYR A 217 23.76 -24.48 11.63
N HIS A 218 23.54 -24.77 10.34
CA HIS A 218 22.91 -26.00 9.88
C HIS A 218 23.89 -26.83 9.05
N LEU A 219 23.90 -28.13 9.30
CA LEU A 219 24.36 -29.12 8.32
C LEU A 219 23.13 -29.70 7.65
N LEU A 220 23.14 -29.78 6.33
CA LEU A 220 22.00 -30.15 5.50
C LEU A 220 22.33 -31.40 4.68
N ARG A 221 21.37 -32.30 4.54
CA ARG A 221 21.45 -33.42 3.60
C ARG A 221 20.17 -33.43 2.77
N ILE A 222 20.34 -33.47 1.44
CA ILE A 222 19.24 -33.64 0.49
C ILE A 222 18.89 -35.10 0.37
N ASN A 223 17.69 -35.50 0.75
CA ASN A 223 17.26 -36.91 0.69
C ASN A 223 16.59 -37.21 -0.66
N ALA A 224 15.71 -36.35 -1.15
CA ALA A 224 15.01 -36.48 -2.41
C ALA A 224 14.55 -35.12 -2.96
N VAL A 225 14.34 -35.08 -4.28
CA VAL A 225 13.73 -33.93 -4.97
C VAL A 225 12.61 -34.47 -5.85
N ARG A 226 11.48 -33.80 -5.87
CA ARG A 226 10.34 -34.14 -6.73
C ARG A 226 9.63 -32.89 -7.26
N PRO A 227 8.84 -32.97 -8.34
CA PRO A 227 7.91 -31.94 -8.72
C PRO A 227 6.95 -31.65 -7.56
N ALA A 228 6.64 -30.36 -7.34
CA ALA A 228 5.72 -29.95 -6.30
C ALA A 228 4.32 -30.54 -6.55
N ARG A 229 3.70 -31.06 -5.49
CA ARG A 229 2.40 -31.71 -5.59
C ARG A 229 1.23 -30.75 -5.83
N GLY A 230 1.43 -29.44 -5.63
CA GLY A 230 0.37 -28.44 -5.67
C GLY A 230 -0.54 -28.55 -4.45
N GLU A 231 -1.83 -28.35 -4.65
CA GLU A 231 -2.84 -28.43 -3.60
C GLU A 231 -3.90 -29.47 -3.98
N ILE A 232 -4.41 -30.14 -2.95
CA ILE A 232 -5.48 -31.15 -3.09
C ILE A 232 -6.64 -30.78 -2.18
N GLU A 233 -7.85 -30.89 -2.69
CA GLU A 233 -9.10 -30.68 -1.98
C GLU A 233 -9.72 -32.02 -1.64
N VAL A 234 -10.01 -32.23 -0.36
CA VAL A 234 -10.53 -33.54 0.09
C VAL A 234 -11.68 -33.44 1.07
N ASN A 235 -12.42 -34.53 1.13
CA ASN A 235 -13.27 -34.91 2.24
C ASN A 235 -12.58 -35.99 3.07
N GLN A 236 -12.94 -36.13 4.36
CA GLN A 236 -12.47 -37.22 5.20
C GLN A 236 -13.59 -37.86 6.02
N ILE A 237 -13.44 -39.15 6.29
CA ILE A 237 -14.11 -39.86 7.37
C ILE A 237 -13.06 -40.19 8.42
N LEU A 238 -13.16 -39.60 9.61
CA LEU A 238 -12.23 -39.81 10.72
C LEU A 238 -12.85 -40.73 11.76
N ILE A 239 -12.21 -41.86 12.06
CA ILE A 239 -12.51 -42.70 13.20
C ILE A 239 -11.38 -42.54 14.21
N ARG A 240 -11.65 -41.90 15.36
CA ARG A 240 -10.61 -41.60 16.35
C ARG A 240 -10.12 -42.85 17.06
N LYS A 241 -8.85 -42.86 17.45
CA LYS A 241 -8.26 -43.90 18.27
C LYS A 241 -8.99 -44.00 19.62
N GLY A 242 -9.06 -45.20 20.14
CA GLY A 242 -9.45 -45.46 21.51
C GLY A 242 -8.26 -45.25 22.46
N ASP A 243 -8.54 -45.29 23.74
CA ASP A 243 -7.60 -45.08 24.82
C ASP A 243 -6.88 -46.38 25.29
N THR A 244 -7.32 -47.53 24.75
CA THR A 244 -6.67 -48.85 24.99
C THR A 244 -6.43 -49.60 23.69
N PRO A 245 -5.49 -50.57 23.66
CA PRO A 245 -5.24 -51.41 22.46
C PRO A 245 -6.50 -52.11 21.94
N GLU A 246 -7.32 -52.65 22.84
CA GLU A 246 -8.54 -53.38 22.48
C GLU A 246 -9.57 -52.43 21.84
N LYS A 247 -9.73 -51.24 22.38
CA LYS A 247 -10.57 -50.24 21.77
C LYS A 247 -10.04 -49.74 20.42
N ASN A 248 -8.72 -49.73 20.28
CA ASN A 248 -8.11 -49.39 18.98
C ASN A 248 -8.47 -50.41 17.90
N GLU A 249 -8.43 -51.69 18.20
CA GLU A 249 -8.84 -52.72 17.24
C GLU A 249 -10.32 -52.58 16.85
N LEU A 250 -11.21 -52.29 17.82
CA LEU A 250 -12.62 -52.03 17.53
C LEU A 250 -12.81 -50.81 16.63
N LYS A 251 -11.99 -49.76 16.84
CA LYS A 251 -12.03 -48.54 16.00
C LYS A 251 -11.49 -48.80 14.60
N LYS A 252 -10.46 -49.63 14.45
CA LYS A 252 -9.96 -50.09 13.16
C LYS A 252 -11.04 -50.86 12.42
N MET A 253 -11.67 -51.85 13.06
CA MET A 253 -12.77 -52.62 12.47
C MET A 253 -13.92 -51.72 12.03
N ARG A 254 -14.21 -50.64 12.79
CA ARG A 254 -15.20 -49.64 12.39
C ARG A 254 -14.77 -48.86 11.16
N ALA A 255 -13.46 -48.53 11.02
CA ALA A 255 -12.95 -47.87 9.82
C ALA A 255 -13.04 -48.78 8.61
N ASP A 256 -12.69 -50.08 8.79
CA ASP A 256 -12.85 -51.09 7.73
C ASP A 256 -14.33 -51.28 7.35
N SER A 257 -15.26 -51.24 8.33
CA SER A 257 -16.71 -51.29 8.07
C SER A 257 -17.19 -50.08 7.27
N ALA A 258 -16.71 -48.88 7.58
CA ALA A 258 -17.03 -47.66 6.80
C ALA A 258 -16.50 -47.77 5.36
N TYR A 259 -15.28 -48.29 5.19
CA TYR A 259 -14.70 -48.51 3.87
C TYR A 259 -15.49 -49.55 3.07
N ASN A 260 -15.87 -50.67 3.70
CA ASN A 260 -16.68 -51.72 3.08
C ASN A 260 -18.06 -51.22 2.68
N ALA A 261 -18.69 -50.32 3.49
CA ALA A 261 -19.97 -49.68 3.16
C ALA A 261 -19.84 -48.82 1.90
N LEU A 262 -18.73 -48.09 1.72
CA LEU A 262 -18.44 -47.36 0.48
C LEU A 262 -18.22 -48.29 -0.71
N GLN A 263 -17.49 -49.38 -0.53
CA GLN A 263 -17.24 -50.41 -1.57
C GLN A 263 -18.56 -51.10 -2.02
N ALA A 264 -19.52 -51.23 -1.11
CA ALA A 264 -20.89 -51.74 -1.39
C ALA A 264 -21.80 -50.71 -2.07
N GLY A 265 -21.29 -49.54 -2.48
CA GLY A 265 -22.04 -48.50 -3.19
C GLY A 265 -22.75 -47.51 -2.27
N GLY A 266 -22.44 -47.49 -0.97
CA GLY A 266 -22.96 -46.48 -0.05
C GLY A 266 -22.55 -45.05 -0.47
N LYS A 267 -23.52 -44.10 -0.41
CA LYS A 267 -23.19 -42.71 -0.70
C LYS A 267 -22.22 -42.15 0.34
N TRP A 268 -21.20 -41.44 -0.12
CA TRP A 268 -20.14 -40.88 0.73
C TRP A 268 -20.70 -40.08 1.92
N GLU A 269 -21.66 -39.18 1.67
CA GLU A 269 -22.21 -38.29 2.69
C GLU A 269 -22.88 -39.09 3.81
N ASN A 270 -23.63 -40.15 3.46
CA ASN A 270 -24.35 -40.99 4.43
C ASN A 270 -23.36 -41.80 5.29
N VAL A 271 -22.31 -42.37 4.67
CA VAL A 271 -21.27 -43.14 5.36
C VAL A 271 -20.47 -42.18 6.24
N CYS A 272 -20.10 -41.00 5.75
CA CYS A 272 -19.43 -39.97 6.54
C CYS A 272 -20.22 -39.55 7.77
N GLN A 273 -21.50 -39.26 7.60
CA GLN A 273 -22.38 -38.87 8.71
C GLN A 273 -22.53 -39.99 9.75
N SER A 274 -22.57 -41.23 9.33
CA SER A 274 -22.78 -42.39 10.21
C SER A 274 -21.52 -42.81 10.95
N TYR A 275 -20.37 -42.73 10.31
CA TYR A 275 -19.14 -43.30 10.83
C TYR A 275 -18.15 -42.25 11.37
N SER A 276 -18.14 -41.01 10.85
CA SER A 276 -17.13 -40.04 11.23
C SER A 276 -17.28 -39.54 12.68
N ASP A 277 -16.19 -39.60 13.40
CA ASP A 277 -16.06 -39.02 14.75
C ASP A 277 -15.69 -37.54 14.70
N ASP A 278 -15.39 -36.97 13.52
CA ASP A 278 -15.24 -35.52 13.33
C ASP A 278 -16.61 -34.86 13.11
N LYS A 279 -17.29 -34.56 14.21
CA LYS A 279 -18.64 -33.96 14.16
C LYS A 279 -18.68 -32.58 13.54
N SER A 280 -17.55 -31.88 13.48
CA SER A 280 -17.48 -30.55 12.89
C SER A 280 -17.62 -30.56 11.35
N THR A 281 -17.19 -31.63 10.72
CA THR A 281 -17.18 -31.78 9.25
C THR A 281 -18.16 -32.86 8.75
N ALA A 282 -18.53 -33.84 9.58
CA ALA A 282 -19.37 -34.97 9.18
C ALA A 282 -20.68 -34.55 8.48
N GLY A 283 -21.38 -33.53 9.03
CA GLY A 283 -22.62 -32.99 8.44
C GLY A 283 -22.44 -32.25 7.11
N LYS A 284 -21.18 -32.01 6.70
CA LYS A 284 -20.79 -31.40 5.43
C LYS A 284 -20.03 -32.41 4.54
N GLY A 285 -20.28 -33.71 4.74
CA GLY A 285 -19.59 -34.77 4.01
C GLY A 285 -18.11 -34.94 4.36
N GLY A 286 -17.66 -34.43 5.51
CA GLY A 286 -16.26 -34.51 5.94
C GLY A 286 -15.33 -33.53 5.24
N TYR A 287 -15.85 -32.45 4.68
CA TYR A 287 -15.06 -31.48 3.91
C TYR A 287 -14.02 -30.76 4.76
N ILE A 288 -12.74 -30.81 4.37
CA ILE A 288 -11.63 -30.14 5.04
C ILE A 288 -10.88 -29.12 4.17
N GLY A 289 -11.32 -28.95 2.91
CA GLY A 289 -10.79 -27.94 1.99
C GLY A 289 -9.51 -28.33 1.28
N PHE A 290 -8.86 -27.31 0.68
CA PHE A 290 -7.56 -27.45 0.03
C PHE A 290 -6.41 -27.44 1.04
N PHE A 291 -5.42 -28.26 0.78
CA PHE A 291 -4.14 -28.22 1.48
C PHE A 291 -2.99 -28.59 0.56
N SER A 292 -1.79 -28.10 0.90
CA SER A 292 -0.51 -28.48 0.32
C SER A 292 0.29 -29.33 1.32
N ILE A 293 1.55 -29.62 1.02
CA ILE A 293 2.45 -30.37 1.91
C ILE A 293 2.65 -29.67 3.27
N ASN A 294 2.93 -30.43 4.31
CA ASN A 294 3.20 -29.99 5.70
C ASN A 294 2.00 -29.38 6.44
N ARG A 295 0.77 -29.67 6.00
CA ARG A 295 -0.45 -29.28 6.71
C ARG A 295 -0.95 -30.36 7.65
N TYR A 296 -0.82 -31.61 7.21
CA TYR A 296 -1.24 -32.81 7.95
C TYR A 296 -0.05 -33.76 8.14
N GLN A 297 -0.28 -34.86 8.87
CA GLN A 297 0.75 -35.89 8.98
C GLN A 297 1.10 -36.48 7.61
N LYS A 298 2.39 -36.72 7.37
CA LYS A 298 2.90 -37.18 6.08
C LYS A 298 2.11 -38.40 5.51
N VAL A 299 1.75 -39.33 6.37
CA VAL A 299 1.00 -40.54 5.94
C VAL A 299 -0.39 -40.18 5.41
N PHE A 300 -1.07 -39.18 6.01
CA PHE A 300 -2.35 -38.66 5.51
C PHE A 300 -2.19 -37.94 4.17
N GLU A 301 -1.18 -37.07 4.07
CA GLU A 301 -0.91 -36.30 2.85
C GLU A 301 -0.51 -37.25 1.70
N ASP A 302 0.36 -38.20 1.97
CA ASP A 302 0.79 -39.17 0.94
C ASP A 302 -0.39 -40.02 0.42
N ALA A 303 -1.30 -40.41 1.32
CA ALA A 303 -2.50 -41.13 0.91
C ALA A 303 -3.47 -40.26 0.10
N ALA A 304 -3.67 -39.00 0.51
CA ALA A 304 -4.52 -38.05 -0.21
C ALA A 304 -3.99 -37.80 -1.63
N PHE A 305 -2.71 -37.48 -1.77
CA PHE A 305 -2.08 -37.19 -3.06
C PHE A 305 -1.90 -38.43 -3.97
N ALA A 306 -2.02 -39.66 -3.43
CA ALA A 306 -2.01 -40.87 -4.18
C ALA A 306 -3.35 -41.20 -4.86
N ILE A 307 -4.43 -40.53 -4.50
CA ILE A 307 -5.74 -40.71 -5.13
C ILE A 307 -5.72 -40.08 -6.53
N GLU A 308 -5.98 -40.92 -7.57
CA GLU A 308 -5.77 -40.53 -8.97
C GLU A 308 -6.90 -39.69 -9.54
N ASN A 309 -8.18 -40.00 -9.21
CA ASN A 309 -9.33 -39.35 -9.81
C ASN A 309 -10.19 -38.60 -8.77
N ASP A 310 -10.87 -37.57 -9.21
CA ASP A 310 -11.84 -36.87 -8.37
C ASP A 310 -13.03 -37.77 -8.10
N GLY A 311 -13.44 -37.85 -6.83
CA GLY A 311 -14.49 -38.73 -6.35
C GLY A 311 -13.98 -40.05 -5.77
N ASP A 312 -12.78 -40.51 -6.16
CA ASP A 312 -12.13 -41.70 -5.58
C ASP A 312 -11.74 -41.46 -4.12
N TYR A 313 -11.55 -42.58 -3.38
CA TYR A 313 -11.20 -42.51 -1.97
C TYR A 313 -10.15 -43.56 -1.57
N SER A 314 -9.39 -43.22 -0.52
CA SER A 314 -8.34 -44.08 0.01
C SER A 314 -8.88 -45.28 0.79
N LYS A 315 -8.05 -46.29 0.98
CA LYS A 315 -8.24 -47.26 2.09
C LYS A 315 -8.12 -46.51 3.45
N PRO A 316 -8.56 -47.13 4.57
CA PRO A 316 -8.29 -46.56 5.88
C PRO A 316 -6.81 -46.33 6.12
N VAL A 317 -6.43 -45.07 6.45
CA VAL A 317 -5.06 -44.63 6.67
C VAL A 317 -4.89 -44.29 8.16
N GLU A 318 -3.92 -44.93 8.81
CA GLU A 318 -3.66 -44.72 10.22
C GLU A 318 -2.81 -43.47 10.47
N THR A 319 -3.25 -42.61 11.38
CA THR A 319 -2.50 -41.45 11.88
C THR A 319 -2.46 -41.50 13.43
N THR A 320 -1.81 -40.52 14.04
CA THR A 320 -1.84 -40.42 15.52
C THR A 320 -3.23 -40.09 16.05
N LEU A 321 -4.12 -39.50 15.26
CA LEU A 321 -5.49 -39.18 15.63
C LEU A 321 -6.46 -40.35 15.50
N GLY A 322 -6.21 -41.26 14.55
CA GLY A 322 -7.12 -42.34 14.23
C GLY A 322 -6.96 -42.79 12.80
N TRP A 323 -7.97 -43.46 12.29
CA TRP A 323 -8.06 -43.93 10.91
C TRP A 323 -8.86 -42.93 10.08
N HIS A 324 -8.33 -42.61 8.88
CA HIS A 324 -8.95 -41.73 7.92
C HIS A 324 -9.28 -42.46 6.64
N ILE A 325 -10.46 -42.31 6.11
CA ILE A 325 -10.77 -42.57 4.71
C ILE A 325 -10.84 -41.20 4.05
N ILE A 326 -10.07 -41.00 2.99
CA ILE A 326 -9.87 -39.70 2.36
C ILE A 326 -10.49 -39.79 0.96
N GLN A 327 -11.38 -38.86 0.63
CA GLN A 327 -11.93 -38.74 -0.73
C GLN A 327 -11.38 -37.49 -1.39
N ARG A 328 -10.80 -37.65 -2.58
CA ARG A 328 -10.37 -36.51 -3.38
C ARG A 328 -11.57 -35.82 -4.01
N LYS A 329 -11.67 -34.52 -3.85
CA LYS A 329 -12.65 -33.68 -4.55
C LYS A 329 -12.09 -33.03 -5.78
N SER A 330 -10.91 -32.44 -5.67
CA SER A 330 -10.19 -31.82 -6.78
C SER A 330 -8.70 -31.71 -6.47
N ARG A 331 -7.91 -31.43 -7.49
CA ARG A 331 -6.49 -31.13 -7.38
C ARG A 331 -6.13 -29.97 -8.28
N ARG A 332 -5.27 -29.08 -7.82
CA ARG A 332 -4.75 -27.98 -8.61
C ARG A 332 -3.22 -27.91 -8.54
N PRO A 333 -2.56 -27.68 -9.68
CA PRO A 333 -1.11 -27.47 -9.70
C PRO A 333 -0.77 -26.13 -9.05
N ILE A 334 0.54 -25.89 -8.89
CA ILE A 334 1.02 -24.55 -8.56
C ILE A 334 0.56 -23.59 -9.67
N ALA A 335 -0.01 -22.45 -9.28
CA ALA A 335 -0.49 -21.43 -10.22
C ALA A 335 0.67 -20.86 -11.05
N THR A 336 0.37 -20.25 -12.19
CA THR A 336 1.39 -19.69 -13.09
C THR A 336 2.15 -18.55 -12.45
N PHE A 337 3.34 -18.26 -12.97
CA PHE A 337 4.16 -17.13 -12.51
C PHE A 337 3.39 -15.82 -12.51
N ASP A 338 2.67 -15.52 -13.57
CA ASP A 338 1.93 -14.25 -13.69
C ASP A 338 0.84 -14.12 -12.64
N GLN A 339 0.17 -15.22 -12.30
CA GLN A 339 -0.84 -15.23 -11.23
C GLN A 339 -0.22 -15.05 -9.84
N LEU A 340 0.96 -15.60 -9.60
CA LEU A 340 1.64 -15.56 -8.29
C LEU A 340 2.58 -14.38 -8.14
N LYS A 341 3.01 -13.73 -9.22
CA LYS A 341 4.04 -12.69 -9.26
C LYS A 341 3.80 -11.58 -8.23
N ARG A 342 2.58 -11.05 -8.16
CA ARG A 342 2.24 -9.97 -7.21
C ARG A 342 2.42 -10.43 -5.75
N GLY A 343 1.89 -11.60 -5.41
CA GLY A 343 1.99 -12.15 -4.05
C GLY A 343 3.43 -12.50 -3.67
N LEU A 344 4.20 -13.06 -4.61
CA LEU A 344 5.62 -13.36 -4.42
C LEU A 344 6.44 -12.08 -4.26
N SER A 345 6.18 -11.04 -5.05
CA SER A 345 6.85 -9.74 -4.92
C SER A 345 6.70 -9.18 -3.51
N GLU A 346 5.48 -9.16 -2.96
CA GLU A 346 5.25 -8.67 -1.60
C GLU A 346 5.95 -9.52 -0.53
N ARG A 347 6.02 -10.85 -0.73
CA ARG A 347 6.72 -11.75 0.19
C ARG A 347 8.24 -11.54 0.12
N VAL A 348 8.80 -11.47 -1.09
CA VAL A 348 10.24 -11.24 -1.33
C VAL A 348 10.68 -9.91 -0.72
N LYS A 349 9.89 -8.84 -0.84
CA LYS A 349 10.20 -7.52 -0.26
C LYS A 349 10.25 -7.51 1.27
N ARG A 350 9.53 -8.42 1.92
CA ARG A 350 9.49 -8.54 3.39
C ARG A 350 10.45 -9.58 3.95
N ASP A 351 11.08 -10.34 3.10
CA ASP A 351 11.98 -11.42 3.44
C ASP A 351 13.44 -10.94 3.44
N SER A 352 14.30 -11.59 4.22
CA SER A 352 15.73 -11.29 4.32
C SER A 352 16.48 -11.35 2.99
N ARG A 353 15.95 -12.04 1.98
CA ARG A 353 16.52 -12.04 0.62
C ARG A 353 16.48 -10.67 -0.05
N SER A 354 15.56 -9.78 0.35
CA SER A 354 15.51 -8.40 -0.14
C SER A 354 16.78 -7.60 0.18
N GLU A 355 17.52 -8.00 1.23
CA GLU A 355 18.81 -7.39 1.55
C GLU A 355 19.84 -7.58 0.42
N LEU A 356 19.72 -8.66 -0.39
CA LEU A 356 20.57 -8.85 -1.58
C LEU A 356 20.32 -7.76 -2.62
N ALA A 357 19.07 -7.42 -2.89
CA ALA A 357 18.73 -6.33 -3.81
C ALA A 357 19.21 -4.97 -3.26
N LYS A 358 19.06 -4.75 -1.95
CA LYS A 358 19.57 -3.56 -1.29
C LYS A 358 21.10 -3.46 -1.38
N GLN A 359 21.82 -4.54 -1.12
CA GLN A 359 23.26 -4.55 -1.23
C GLN A 359 23.74 -4.39 -2.68
N ALA A 360 23.02 -4.97 -3.65
CA ALA A 360 23.32 -4.80 -5.07
C ALA A 360 23.22 -3.31 -5.49
N ILE A 361 22.15 -2.63 -5.11
CA ILE A 361 22.02 -1.20 -5.43
C ILE A 361 23.08 -0.35 -4.70
N ILE A 362 23.39 -0.65 -3.44
CA ILE A 362 24.46 0.04 -2.70
C ILE A 362 25.81 -0.11 -3.40
N GLN A 363 26.16 -1.30 -3.86
CA GLN A 363 27.40 -1.52 -4.61
C GLN A 363 27.41 -0.74 -5.93
N LYS A 364 26.28 -0.71 -6.62
CA LYS A 364 26.11 0.11 -7.84
C LYS A 364 26.33 1.59 -7.53
N ILE A 365 25.67 2.11 -6.49
CA ILE A 365 25.82 3.51 -6.05
C ILE A 365 27.28 3.84 -5.71
N LYS A 366 27.94 2.98 -4.94
CA LYS A 366 29.37 3.15 -4.61
C LYS A 366 30.24 3.22 -5.85
N LYS A 367 30.01 2.33 -6.82
CA LYS A 367 30.76 2.31 -8.07
C LYS A 367 30.51 3.58 -8.92
N GLU A 368 29.25 3.96 -9.12
CA GLU A 368 28.87 5.14 -9.92
C GLU A 368 29.25 6.45 -9.24
N GLY A 369 29.19 6.49 -7.91
CA GLY A 369 29.52 7.66 -7.09
C GLY A 369 31.00 7.86 -6.83
N ASN A 370 31.91 7.05 -7.42
CA ASN A 370 33.34 7.08 -7.14
C ASN A 370 33.64 7.06 -5.63
N PHE A 371 33.09 6.02 -4.96
CA PHE A 371 33.21 5.84 -3.53
C PHE A 371 34.66 5.59 -3.13
N PHE A 372 35.13 6.34 -2.13
CA PHE A 372 36.42 6.16 -1.46
C PHE A 372 36.17 5.91 0.03
N GLU A 373 36.95 5.03 0.66
CA GLU A 373 36.87 4.72 2.09
C GLU A 373 38.27 4.57 2.68
N ASP A 374 38.49 5.20 3.83
CA ASP A 374 39.75 5.04 4.60
C ASP A 374 39.49 4.23 5.88
N SER A 375 39.67 2.92 5.77
CA SER A 375 39.53 1.99 6.90
C SER A 375 40.53 2.22 8.04
N LYS A 376 41.68 2.90 7.78
CA LYS A 376 42.68 3.20 8.82
C LYS A 376 42.14 4.27 9.76
N VAL A 377 41.44 5.27 9.24
CA VAL A 377 40.81 6.31 10.05
C VAL A 377 39.75 5.69 10.99
N LEU A 378 38.88 4.81 10.46
CA LEU A 378 37.92 4.10 11.28
C LEU A 378 38.61 3.27 12.37
N ALA A 379 39.63 2.50 12.03
CA ALA A 379 40.37 1.67 13.00
C ALA A 379 41.05 2.52 14.09
N ALA A 380 41.69 3.63 13.70
CA ALA A 380 42.33 4.55 14.65
C ALA A 380 41.33 5.22 15.59
N TRP A 381 40.15 5.61 15.10
CA TRP A 381 39.05 6.13 15.93
C TRP A 381 38.49 5.07 16.85
N THR A 382 38.20 3.87 16.34
CA THR A 382 37.65 2.76 17.10
C THR A 382 38.54 2.35 18.26
N SER A 383 39.87 2.32 18.06
CA SER A 383 40.81 1.94 19.11
C SER A 383 40.82 2.87 20.34
N LYS A 384 40.29 4.09 20.19
CA LYS A 384 40.12 5.05 21.29
C LYS A 384 38.80 4.87 22.07
N GLN A 385 37.90 4.02 21.60
CA GLN A 385 36.57 3.83 22.23
C GLN A 385 36.64 2.75 23.34
N ALA A 386 36.17 3.08 24.52
CA ALA A 386 36.13 2.15 25.64
C ALA A 386 34.75 1.45 25.73
N ASP A 387 34.71 0.12 25.86
CA ASP A 387 33.51 -0.69 26.02
C ASP A 387 32.61 -0.15 27.13
N THR A 388 33.18 0.22 28.26
CA THR A 388 32.49 0.68 29.45
C THR A 388 31.81 2.03 29.31
N VAL A 389 32.19 2.82 28.31
CA VAL A 389 31.64 4.16 28.02
C VAL A 389 30.78 4.15 26.79
N PHE A 390 31.28 3.57 25.68
CA PHE A 390 30.59 3.60 24.39
C PHE A 390 29.17 3.05 24.43
N HIS A 391 28.93 1.96 25.14
CA HIS A 391 27.63 1.32 25.29
C HIS A 391 26.70 1.98 26.34
N THR A 392 27.01 3.19 26.79
CA THR A 392 26.24 3.90 27.83
C THR A 392 25.79 5.28 27.39
N PHE A 393 24.88 5.89 28.14
CA PHE A 393 24.45 7.30 27.94
C PHE A 393 25.55 8.32 28.23
N LYS A 394 26.66 7.90 28.88
CA LYS A 394 27.80 8.79 29.20
C LYS A 394 28.63 9.11 27.97
N TRP A 395 28.61 8.25 26.96
CA TRP A 395 29.33 8.51 25.72
C TRP A 395 28.78 9.74 25.00
N LYS A 396 29.67 10.59 24.54
CA LYS A 396 29.37 11.80 23.77
C LYS A 396 30.32 11.93 22.59
N PRO A 397 29.89 12.55 21.48
CA PRO A 397 30.81 12.98 20.41
C PRO A 397 31.94 13.86 20.93
N ASP A 398 33.06 13.82 20.24
CA ASP A 398 34.20 14.69 20.55
C ASP A 398 33.81 16.16 20.27
N PRO A 399 33.92 17.06 21.29
CA PRO A 399 33.63 18.48 21.09
C PRO A 399 34.52 19.15 20.03
N ALA A 400 35.68 18.61 19.75
CA ALA A 400 36.63 19.10 18.73
C ALA A 400 36.14 18.80 17.29
N LYS A 401 35.10 17.98 17.12
CA LYS A 401 34.54 17.60 15.82
C LYS A 401 35.60 17.18 14.80
N PRO A 402 36.24 16.01 14.96
CA PRO A 402 37.35 15.57 14.10
C PRO A 402 36.92 15.48 12.64
N GLN A 403 37.72 16.08 11.76
CA GLN A 403 37.45 16.20 10.31
C GLN A 403 38.13 15.12 9.48
N ASP A 404 38.72 14.11 10.13
CA ASP A 404 39.31 12.97 9.43
C ASP A 404 38.28 12.29 8.56
N VAL A 405 38.57 12.11 7.28
CA VAL A 405 37.64 11.56 6.29
C VAL A 405 37.50 10.05 6.45
N LEU A 406 36.32 9.57 6.71
CA LEU A 406 35.99 8.13 6.76
C LEU A 406 35.68 7.58 5.37
N PHE A 407 34.85 8.28 4.63
CA PHE A 407 34.56 7.95 3.23
C PHE A 407 33.98 9.14 2.46
N SER A 408 33.95 9.05 1.13
CA SER A 408 33.39 10.08 0.27
C SER A 408 32.73 9.49 -0.98
N TYR A 409 31.80 10.25 -1.57
CA TYR A 409 31.25 10.03 -2.90
C TYR A 409 31.75 11.17 -3.81
N GLY A 410 32.75 10.88 -4.66
CA GLY A 410 33.47 11.89 -5.44
C GLY A 410 34.18 12.92 -4.55
N LYS A 411 34.15 14.17 -5.00
CA LYS A 411 34.77 15.30 -4.26
C LYS A 411 33.78 16.10 -3.43
N ASP A 412 32.51 15.97 -3.71
CA ASP A 412 31.46 16.89 -3.21
C ASP A 412 30.76 16.40 -1.95
N LYS A 413 30.79 15.10 -1.69
CA LYS A 413 30.13 14.49 -0.54
C LYS A 413 31.14 13.74 0.30
N VAL A 414 31.64 14.41 1.32
CA VAL A 414 32.62 13.88 2.27
C VAL A 414 31.97 13.61 3.60
N TYR A 415 32.30 12.49 4.22
CA TYR A 415 31.79 12.06 5.52
C TYR A 415 32.94 11.83 6.48
N THR A 416 32.91 12.51 7.60
CA THR A 416 34.02 12.59 8.57
C THR A 416 33.73 11.74 9.83
N VAL A 417 34.74 11.65 10.68
CA VAL A 417 34.61 11.06 12.02
C VAL A 417 33.52 11.78 12.82
N ALA A 418 33.47 13.13 12.76
CA ALA A 418 32.43 13.90 13.45
C ALA A 418 31.02 13.53 13.00
N ASP A 419 30.80 13.33 11.69
CA ASP A 419 29.50 12.91 11.17
C ASP A 419 29.09 11.51 11.69
N PHE A 420 30.07 10.61 11.79
CA PHE A 420 29.83 9.28 12.35
C PHE A 420 29.56 9.31 13.86
N GLU A 421 30.25 10.16 14.61
CA GLU A 421 29.98 10.37 16.03
C GLU A 421 28.56 10.91 16.25
N ASP A 422 28.12 11.88 15.45
CA ASP A 422 26.75 12.39 15.48
C ASP A 422 25.73 11.27 15.14
N TYR A 423 26.06 10.39 14.18
CA TYR A 423 25.24 9.21 13.90
C TYR A 423 25.18 8.25 15.07
N CYS A 424 26.31 7.93 15.70
CA CYS A 424 26.37 7.07 16.90
C CYS A 424 25.56 7.65 18.07
N GLN A 425 25.53 8.97 18.22
CA GLN A 425 24.74 9.64 19.25
C GLN A 425 23.25 9.50 18.97
N ARG A 426 22.79 9.75 17.75
CA ARG A 426 21.37 9.59 17.34
C ARG A 426 20.93 8.14 17.41
N SER A 427 21.81 7.20 17.10
CA SER A 427 21.60 5.75 17.16
C SER A 427 21.83 5.17 18.57
N GLY A 428 21.66 5.97 19.62
CA GLY A 428 21.97 5.60 20.98
C GLY A 428 21.33 4.30 21.47
N ARG A 429 20.10 3.98 21.02
CA ARG A 429 19.43 2.70 21.36
C ARG A 429 20.16 1.50 20.78
N GLU A 430 20.58 1.55 19.52
CA GLU A 430 21.33 0.47 18.85
C GLU A 430 22.72 0.33 19.45
N ARG A 431 23.38 1.45 19.74
CA ARG A 431 24.66 1.50 20.41
C ARG A 431 24.64 0.83 21.78
N MET A 432 23.62 1.13 22.58
CA MET A 432 23.48 0.55 23.92
C MET A 432 23.05 -0.93 23.92
N ARG A 433 22.30 -1.38 22.89
CA ARG A 433 22.03 -2.82 22.70
C ARG A 433 23.30 -3.64 22.49
N GLY A 434 24.38 -3.02 22.06
CA GLY A 434 25.71 -3.62 21.97
C GLY A 434 26.39 -3.89 23.30
N GLY A 435 25.80 -3.49 24.44
CA GLY A 435 26.32 -3.81 25.76
C GLY A 435 26.46 -5.32 25.99
N GLY A 436 27.68 -5.76 26.32
CA GLY A 436 28.05 -7.18 26.36
C GLY A 436 28.78 -7.70 25.12
N TYR A 437 28.95 -6.88 24.08
CA TYR A 437 29.79 -7.15 22.92
C TYR A 437 31.03 -6.29 22.96
N PRO A 438 32.14 -6.71 22.34
CA PRO A 438 33.28 -5.82 22.09
C PRO A 438 32.84 -4.55 21.36
N VAL A 439 33.36 -3.39 21.76
CA VAL A 439 33.01 -2.10 21.14
C VAL A 439 33.21 -2.11 19.64
N GLN A 440 34.24 -2.78 19.16
CA GLN A 440 34.55 -2.96 17.74
C GLN A 440 33.39 -3.55 16.95
N GLU A 441 32.70 -4.57 17.48
CA GLU A 441 31.57 -5.22 16.81
C GLU A 441 30.39 -4.27 16.68
N THR A 442 30.08 -3.52 17.75
CA THR A 442 29.01 -2.53 17.73
C THR A 442 29.32 -1.39 16.76
N ILE A 443 30.56 -0.89 16.76
CA ILE A 443 31.01 0.15 15.84
C ILE A 443 30.91 -0.33 14.40
N ASN A 444 31.41 -1.51 14.07
CA ASN A 444 31.34 -2.06 12.72
C ASN A 444 29.90 -2.19 12.21
N LYS A 445 28.98 -2.60 13.07
CA LYS A 445 27.56 -2.69 12.75
C LYS A 445 26.95 -1.31 12.48
N LEU A 446 27.21 -0.34 13.36
CA LEU A 446 26.73 1.03 13.20
C LEU A 446 27.32 1.68 11.95
N TYR A 447 28.61 1.51 11.72
CA TYR A 447 29.30 2.05 10.56
C TYR A 447 28.77 1.49 9.24
N LYS A 448 28.56 0.15 9.18
CA LYS A 448 27.93 -0.47 8.01
C LYS A 448 26.53 0.10 7.76
N THR A 449 25.71 0.19 8.80
CA THR A 449 24.34 0.71 8.66
C THR A 449 24.35 2.17 8.21
N TRP A 450 25.20 2.99 8.80
CA TRP A 450 25.38 4.39 8.41
C TRP A 450 25.90 4.53 6.96
N GLY A 451 26.87 3.71 6.55
CA GLY A 451 27.37 3.68 5.18
C GLY A 451 26.29 3.28 4.18
N ASP A 452 25.43 2.31 4.52
CA ASP A 452 24.30 1.91 3.69
C ASP A 452 23.26 3.04 3.57
N GLU A 453 22.93 3.71 4.68
CA GLU A 453 21.99 4.86 4.71
C GLU A 453 22.52 6.05 3.92
N THR A 454 23.81 6.37 4.08
CA THR A 454 24.42 7.47 3.34
C THR A 454 24.52 7.21 1.84
N ALA A 455 24.76 5.94 1.44
CA ALA A 455 24.73 5.56 0.03
C ALA A 455 23.36 5.81 -0.59
N MET A 456 22.32 5.37 0.09
CA MET A 456 20.93 5.57 -0.37
C MET A 456 20.56 7.06 -0.42
N SER A 457 20.95 7.84 0.60
CA SER A 457 20.73 9.29 0.64
C SER A 457 21.51 10.03 -0.46
N PHE A 458 22.73 9.59 -0.74
CA PHE A 458 23.51 10.12 -1.86
C PHE A 458 22.79 9.89 -3.19
N GLU A 459 22.34 8.66 -3.46
CA GLU A 459 21.59 8.35 -4.68
C GLU A 459 20.28 9.14 -4.77
N GLU A 460 19.54 9.25 -3.67
CA GLU A 460 18.32 10.06 -3.60
C GLU A 460 18.60 11.52 -4.01
N SER A 461 19.73 12.07 -3.56
CA SER A 461 20.15 13.43 -3.93
C SER A 461 20.51 13.61 -5.41
N GLN A 462 20.73 12.53 -6.15
CA GLN A 462 21.08 12.54 -7.57
C GLN A 462 19.90 12.24 -8.50
N LEU A 463 18.74 11.86 -7.96
CA LEU A 463 17.60 11.40 -8.75
C LEU A 463 17.12 12.46 -9.75
N ASP A 464 17.07 13.72 -9.36
CA ASP A 464 16.69 14.85 -10.23
C ASP A 464 17.61 15.00 -11.44
N ARG A 465 18.90 14.65 -11.28
CA ARG A 465 19.91 14.71 -12.34
C ARG A 465 19.90 13.45 -13.21
N LYS A 466 19.73 12.28 -12.58
CA LYS A 466 19.81 10.98 -13.27
C LYS A 466 18.55 10.64 -14.04
N TYR A 467 17.37 11.09 -13.56
CA TYR A 467 16.07 10.69 -14.08
C TYR A 467 15.20 11.91 -14.43
N PRO A 468 15.12 12.30 -15.71
CA PRO A 468 14.31 13.44 -16.16
C PRO A 468 12.81 13.31 -15.74
N GLU A 469 12.28 12.09 -15.72
CA GLU A 469 10.90 11.84 -15.30
C GLU A 469 10.71 12.13 -13.80
N PHE A 470 11.69 11.75 -12.96
CA PHE A 470 11.65 12.06 -11.53
C PHE A 470 11.65 13.57 -11.31
N LYS A 471 12.55 14.30 -11.98
CA LYS A 471 12.61 15.77 -11.94
C LYS A 471 11.27 16.40 -12.35
N SER A 472 10.66 15.90 -13.43
CA SER A 472 9.39 16.41 -13.92
C SER A 472 8.25 16.17 -12.94
N LEU A 473 8.16 14.98 -12.35
CA LEU A 473 7.16 14.64 -11.34
C LEU A 473 7.32 15.48 -10.07
N MET A 474 8.54 15.67 -9.60
CA MET A 474 8.82 16.51 -8.43
C MET A 474 8.41 17.96 -8.65
N ARG A 475 8.73 18.52 -9.84
CA ARG A 475 8.31 19.87 -10.22
C ARG A 475 6.79 20.00 -10.26
N GLU A 476 6.08 19.06 -10.88
CA GLU A 476 4.61 19.07 -10.92
C GLU A 476 4.00 19.10 -9.51
N TYR A 477 4.60 18.31 -8.61
CA TYR A 477 4.10 18.24 -7.24
C TYR A 477 4.37 19.53 -6.46
N GLU A 478 5.59 20.07 -6.55
CA GLU A 478 5.97 21.37 -5.97
C GLU A 478 5.05 22.50 -6.47
N GLU A 479 4.95 22.63 -7.81
CA GLU A 479 4.12 23.66 -8.42
C GLU A 479 2.62 23.47 -8.12
N GLY A 480 2.17 22.22 -7.97
CA GLY A 480 0.81 21.89 -7.55
C GLY A 480 0.49 22.35 -6.13
N ILE A 481 1.38 22.08 -5.19
CA ILE A 481 1.26 22.55 -3.79
C ILE A 481 1.23 24.10 -3.75
N LEU A 482 2.14 24.75 -4.45
CA LEU A 482 2.23 26.20 -4.52
C LEU A 482 0.97 26.81 -5.13
N LEU A 483 0.47 26.23 -6.24
CA LEU A 483 -0.78 26.65 -6.86
C LEU A 483 -1.97 26.53 -5.91
N PHE A 484 -2.09 25.38 -5.22
CA PHE A 484 -3.18 25.14 -4.29
C PHE A 484 -3.23 26.20 -3.17
N GLU A 485 -2.08 26.46 -2.54
CA GLU A 485 -2.01 27.44 -1.45
C GLU A 485 -2.24 28.88 -1.97
N ALA A 486 -1.74 29.21 -3.15
CA ALA A 486 -1.99 30.50 -3.78
C ALA A 486 -3.47 30.70 -4.14
N LEU A 487 -4.15 29.68 -4.69
CA LEU A 487 -5.60 29.72 -4.95
C LEU A 487 -6.39 29.84 -3.66
N LYS A 488 -6.01 29.10 -2.64
CA LYS A 488 -6.65 29.16 -1.32
C LYS A 488 -6.64 30.61 -0.79
N GLN A 489 -5.49 31.26 -0.76
CA GLN A 489 -5.35 32.62 -0.21
C GLN A 489 -5.99 33.71 -1.10
N ASN A 490 -5.81 33.63 -2.42
CA ASN A 490 -6.23 34.72 -3.32
C ASN A 490 -7.67 34.55 -3.82
N VAL A 491 -8.24 33.36 -3.79
CA VAL A 491 -9.55 33.05 -4.37
C VAL A 491 -10.50 32.50 -3.31
N TRP A 492 -10.19 31.34 -2.73
CA TRP A 492 -11.19 30.62 -1.91
C TRP A 492 -11.44 31.27 -0.56
N ASP A 493 -10.38 31.56 0.17
CA ASP A 493 -10.50 32.22 1.48
C ASP A 493 -11.07 33.64 1.29
N ARG A 494 -10.67 34.33 0.22
CA ARG A 494 -11.20 35.65 -0.12
C ARG A 494 -12.69 35.58 -0.44
N ALA A 495 -13.14 34.64 -1.27
CA ALA A 495 -14.56 34.49 -1.63
C ALA A 495 -15.43 34.16 -0.40
N ASN A 496 -14.88 33.45 0.59
CA ASN A 496 -15.60 33.09 1.81
C ASN A 496 -15.65 34.24 2.82
N ASN A 497 -14.61 35.05 2.89
CA ASN A 497 -14.44 36.09 3.93
C ASN A 497 -14.85 37.48 3.46
N ASP A 498 -14.79 37.77 2.16
CA ASP A 498 -15.18 39.09 1.58
C ASP A 498 -16.70 39.15 1.38
N SER A 499 -17.45 39.31 2.47
CA SER A 499 -18.90 39.41 2.41
C SER A 499 -19.41 40.67 1.67
N VAL A 500 -18.63 41.75 1.68
CA VAL A 500 -18.97 42.98 0.97
C VAL A 500 -18.80 42.81 -0.53
N GLY A 501 -17.67 42.28 -0.96
CA GLY A 501 -17.42 41.98 -2.38
C GLY A 501 -18.41 40.96 -2.94
N LEU A 502 -18.70 39.91 -2.18
CA LEU A 502 -19.68 38.88 -2.57
C LEU A 502 -21.09 39.48 -2.72
N GLN A 503 -21.51 40.34 -1.77
CA GLN A 503 -22.84 41.02 -1.84
C GLN A 503 -22.90 41.94 -3.05
N LYS A 504 -21.84 42.70 -3.31
CA LYS A 504 -21.76 43.59 -4.48
C LYS A 504 -21.86 42.77 -5.79
N TYR A 505 -21.03 41.77 -5.92
CA TYR A 505 -21.01 40.88 -7.10
C TYR A 505 -22.35 40.19 -7.32
N TYR A 506 -22.99 39.75 -6.22
CA TYR A 506 -24.32 39.15 -6.29
C TYR A 506 -25.35 40.09 -6.87
N ASN A 507 -25.39 41.35 -6.39
CA ASN A 507 -26.36 42.33 -6.81
C ASN A 507 -26.15 42.79 -8.27
N GLU A 508 -24.90 42.89 -8.71
CA GLU A 508 -24.55 43.36 -10.05
C GLU A 508 -24.67 42.27 -11.11
N GLU A 509 -24.26 41.02 -10.81
CA GLU A 509 -24.07 39.98 -11.82
C GLU A 509 -25.00 38.77 -11.62
N LEU A 510 -25.36 38.41 -10.37
CA LEU A 510 -25.99 37.14 -10.09
C LEU A 510 -27.47 37.22 -9.71
N VAL A 511 -28.01 38.40 -9.38
CA VAL A 511 -29.38 38.53 -8.91
C VAL A 511 -30.40 37.98 -9.93
N MET A 512 -30.14 38.12 -11.23
CA MET A 512 -30.99 37.59 -12.28
C MET A 512 -30.72 36.11 -12.61
N LYS A 513 -29.58 35.57 -12.20
CA LYS A 513 -29.22 34.15 -12.39
C LYS A 513 -29.94 33.26 -11.41
N TYR A 514 -30.12 33.68 -10.17
CA TYR A 514 -30.69 32.88 -9.11
C TYR A 514 -32.11 33.30 -8.79
N LYS A 515 -33.05 32.51 -9.25
CA LYS A 515 -34.50 32.75 -9.06
C LYS A 515 -35.15 31.54 -8.40
N TRP A 516 -36.19 31.81 -7.65
CA TRP A 516 -37.17 30.84 -7.26
C TRP A 516 -38.18 30.69 -8.41
N ASN A 517 -38.53 29.47 -8.77
CA ASN A 517 -39.74 29.25 -9.55
C ASN A 517 -40.98 29.61 -8.75
N GLU A 518 -42.16 29.51 -9.35
CA GLU A 518 -43.41 29.69 -8.64
C GLU A 518 -43.44 28.73 -7.42
N ARG A 519 -43.82 29.28 -6.25
CA ARG A 519 -43.81 28.56 -4.98
C ARG A 519 -45.20 28.62 -4.33
N ALA A 520 -45.57 27.52 -3.64
CA ALA A 520 -46.73 27.48 -2.77
C ALA A 520 -46.29 27.64 -1.31
N ARG A 521 -46.87 28.61 -0.60
CA ARG A 521 -46.79 28.65 0.86
C ARG A 521 -47.86 27.72 1.41
N VAL A 522 -47.39 26.66 2.09
CA VAL A 522 -48.24 25.55 2.53
C VAL A 522 -48.18 25.45 4.04
N THR A 523 -49.35 25.38 4.65
CA THR A 523 -49.51 25.04 6.05
C THR A 523 -49.75 23.52 6.18
N PHE A 524 -48.87 22.87 6.90
CA PHE A 524 -48.97 21.48 7.28
C PHE A 524 -49.70 21.37 8.62
N TYR A 525 -50.89 20.76 8.61
CA TYR A 525 -51.68 20.53 9.81
C TYR A 525 -51.40 19.09 10.32
N THR A 526 -51.06 18.99 11.60
CA THR A 526 -50.97 17.71 12.32
C THR A 526 -52.01 17.72 13.43
N ILE A 527 -52.92 16.73 13.47
CA ILE A 527 -54.01 16.60 14.39
C ILE A 527 -53.75 15.35 15.24
N LYS A 528 -53.71 15.52 16.56
CA LYS A 528 -53.42 14.44 17.52
C LYS A 528 -54.66 13.63 17.85
N THR A 529 -55.39 13.20 16.86
CA THR A 529 -56.48 12.25 16.92
C THR A 529 -56.77 11.68 15.53
N ASP A 530 -57.30 10.49 15.48
CA ASP A 530 -57.80 9.80 14.28
C ASP A 530 -59.33 9.82 14.16
N ASP A 531 -60.03 10.54 15.10
CA ASP A 531 -61.51 10.67 15.05
C ASP A 531 -61.97 11.38 13.76
N PRO A 532 -62.72 10.71 12.86
CA PRO A 532 -63.13 11.27 11.57
C PRO A 532 -63.96 12.54 11.69
N LYS A 533 -64.77 12.69 12.78
CA LYS A 533 -65.60 13.87 13.00
C LYS A 533 -64.76 15.08 13.36
N VAL A 534 -63.73 14.89 14.16
CA VAL A 534 -62.79 15.94 14.51
C VAL A 534 -61.98 16.36 13.28
N LEU A 535 -61.47 15.39 12.52
CA LEU A 535 -60.71 15.62 11.29
C LEU A 535 -61.51 16.43 10.28
N ALA A 536 -62.75 16.05 9.99
CA ALA A 536 -63.63 16.73 9.07
C ALA A 536 -63.91 18.18 9.57
N SER A 537 -64.08 18.39 10.89
CA SER A 537 -64.30 19.68 11.47
C SER A 537 -63.11 20.60 11.39
N VAL A 538 -61.87 20.08 11.59
CA VAL A 538 -60.64 20.84 11.44
C VAL A 538 -60.45 21.23 9.98
N GLN A 539 -60.60 20.26 9.04
CA GLN A 539 -60.45 20.51 7.61
C GLN A 539 -61.45 21.54 7.08
N ALA A 540 -62.76 21.38 7.45
CA ALA A 540 -63.80 22.32 7.04
C ALA A 540 -63.54 23.74 7.55
N LEU A 541 -63.02 23.90 8.77
CA LEU A 541 -62.66 25.21 9.30
C LEU A 541 -61.40 25.79 8.65
N ALA A 542 -60.37 24.94 8.41
CA ALA A 542 -59.15 25.35 7.72
C ALA A 542 -59.45 25.83 6.30
N GLY A 543 -60.43 25.27 5.61
CA GLY A 543 -60.87 25.72 4.28
C GLY A 543 -61.57 27.09 4.30
N LYS A 544 -62.13 27.49 5.44
CA LYS A 544 -62.95 28.74 5.53
C LYS A 544 -62.33 29.86 6.34
N LYS A 545 -61.39 29.56 7.20
CA LYS A 545 -60.79 30.54 8.14
C LYS A 545 -59.29 30.43 8.15
N PRO A 546 -58.59 31.54 8.54
CA PRO A 546 -57.15 31.54 8.74
C PRO A 546 -56.70 30.52 9.79
N THR A 547 -55.49 30.03 9.67
CA THR A 547 -54.84 29.05 10.56
C THR A 547 -54.97 29.39 12.04
N ALA A 548 -54.78 30.69 12.40
CA ALA A 548 -54.94 31.16 13.77
C ALA A 548 -56.33 30.89 14.37
N ALA A 549 -57.41 31.01 13.56
CA ALA A 549 -58.77 30.72 13.99
C ALA A 549 -59.01 29.24 14.21
N VAL A 550 -58.37 28.37 13.40
CA VAL A 550 -58.39 26.90 13.56
C VAL A 550 -57.73 26.52 14.87
N LEU A 551 -56.50 27.04 15.13
CA LEU A 551 -55.74 26.74 16.35
C LEU A 551 -56.52 27.23 17.60
N LYS A 552 -57.12 28.46 17.57
CA LYS A 552 -57.91 29.02 18.68
C LYS A 552 -59.14 28.15 19.00
N LYS A 553 -59.81 27.60 17.99
CA LYS A 553 -61.02 26.78 18.19
C LYS A 553 -60.72 25.40 18.76
N PHE A 554 -59.64 24.75 18.29
CA PHE A 554 -59.37 23.35 18.64
C PHE A 554 -58.37 23.20 19.78
N ASN A 555 -57.47 24.17 20.00
CA ASN A 555 -56.55 24.17 21.12
C ASN A 555 -57.08 25.05 22.25
N LYS A 556 -57.60 24.39 23.33
CA LYS A 556 -58.17 25.09 24.49
C LYS A 556 -57.13 25.27 25.58
N LYS A 557 -57.15 26.41 26.25
CA LYS A 557 -56.25 26.70 27.37
C LYS A 557 -56.37 25.62 28.45
N GLY A 558 -55.24 25.07 28.90
CA GLY A 558 -55.22 24.03 29.95
C GLY A 558 -55.47 22.57 29.44
N LYS A 559 -55.65 22.37 28.13
CA LYS A 559 -55.75 21.04 27.52
C LYS A 559 -54.54 20.77 26.62
N PRO A 560 -54.14 19.50 26.42
CA PRO A 560 -53.14 19.18 25.42
C PRO A 560 -53.47 19.77 24.05
N GLU A 561 -52.45 20.19 23.34
CA GLU A 561 -52.57 20.71 21.98
C GLU A 561 -53.11 19.64 21.05
N LEU A 562 -54.28 19.91 20.46
CA LEU A 562 -54.92 18.98 19.54
C LEU A 562 -54.48 19.13 18.08
N VAL A 563 -54.25 20.40 17.67
CA VAL A 563 -53.82 20.77 16.31
C VAL A 563 -52.53 21.55 16.38
N SER A 564 -51.49 21.06 15.72
CA SER A 564 -50.24 21.78 15.48
C SER A 564 -50.08 22.10 14.00
N VAL A 565 -49.39 23.16 13.70
CA VAL A 565 -49.15 23.58 12.31
C VAL A 565 -47.70 23.92 12.09
N MET A 566 -47.21 23.65 10.85
CA MET A 566 -45.91 24.06 10.37
C MET A 566 -46.09 24.67 8.98
N GLU A 567 -45.49 25.83 8.76
CA GLU A 567 -45.43 26.45 7.43
C GLU A 567 -44.21 26.04 6.67
N LYS A 568 -44.38 25.77 5.37
CA LYS A 568 -43.27 25.42 4.47
C LYS A 568 -43.53 25.97 3.07
N MET A 569 -42.46 26.36 2.39
CA MET A 569 -42.52 26.78 1.00
C MET A 569 -42.17 25.58 0.11
N TYR A 570 -43.01 25.31 -0.88
CA TYR A 570 -42.79 24.31 -1.91
C TYR A 570 -42.61 24.95 -3.28
N GLU A 571 -41.55 24.55 -4.01
CA GLU A 571 -41.34 24.99 -5.38
C GLU A 571 -42.12 24.06 -6.34
N LYS A 572 -42.75 24.61 -7.36
CA LYS A 572 -43.72 23.91 -8.21
C LYS A 572 -43.19 22.61 -8.77
N ASP A 573 -42.02 22.63 -9.37
CA ASP A 573 -41.46 21.50 -10.12
C ASP A 573 -40.62 20.53 -9.24
N LYS A 574 -40.48 20.81 -7.95
CA LYS A 574 -39.61 20.04 -7.03
C LYS A 574 -40.40 19.35 -5.90
N ASN A 575 -41.70 19.25 -6.03
CA ASN A 575 -42.54 18.81 -4.94
C ASN A 575 -43.42 17.62 -5.37
N LYS A 576 -43.43 16.55 -4.56
CA LYS A 576 -44.26 15.38 -4.73
C LYS A 576 -45.44 15.31 -3.75
N ASP A 577 -45.41 16.16 -2.68
CA ASP A 577 -46.38 16.04 -1.58
C ASP A 577 -47.75 16.66 -1.91
N LEU A 578 -47.75 17.68 -2.78
CA LEU A 578 -48.99 18.37 -3.20
C LEU A 578 -49.67 17.73 -4.42
N GLY A 579 -49.00 16.80 -5.10
CA GLY A 579 -49.51 16.17 -6.30
C GLY A 579 -49.89 17.19 -7.38
N THR A 580 -51.15 17.20 -7.81
CA THR A 580 -51.70 18.14 -8.82
C THR A 580 -52.28 19.42 -8.22
N LEU A 581 -52.30 19.57 -6.88
CA LEU A 581 -52.81 20.73 -6.20
C LEU A 581 -51.86 21.93 -6.33
N TRP A 582 -52.34 23.05 -6.88
CA TRP A 582 -51.52 24.22 -7.07
C TRP A 582 -52.30 25.56 -7.06
N ASN A 583 -53.43 25.61 -6.36
CA ASN A 583 -54.18 26.86 -6.21
C ASN A 583 -54.27 27.26 -4.73
N ALA A 584 -54.31 28.55 -4.46
CA ALA A 584 -54.56 29.03 -3.11
C ALA A 584 -55.90 28.53 -2.58
N GLY A 585 -55.89 27.93 -1.41
CA GLY A 585 -57.05 27.28 -0.79
C GLY A 585 -57.14 25.76 -1.03
N ASP A 586 -56.39 25.22 -1.98
CA ASP A 586 -56.33 23.75 -2.19
C ASP A 586 -55.81 23.05 -0.94
N MET A 587 -56.40 21.88 -0.67
CA MET A 587 -56.04 21.06 0.47
C MET A 587 -55.92 19.59 0.04
N THR A 588 -54.94 18.87 0.62
CA THR A 588 -54.88 17.42 0.49
C THR A 588 -55.98 16.74 1.35
N THR A 589 -56.35 15.54 0.98
CA THR A 589 -57.18 14.69 1.89
C THR A 589 -56.38 14.39 3.16
N ALA A 590 -57.09 14.39 4.31
CA ALA A 590 -56.44 14.03 5.56
C ALA A 590 -56.00 12.55 5.53
N LYS A 591 -54.75 12.31 5.87
CA LYS A 591 -54.19 10.98 6.02
C LYS A 591 -54.01 10.68 7.50
N SER A 592 -54.64 9.58 7.95
CA SER A 592 -54.54 9.09 9.34
C SER A 592 -53.39 8.09 9.44
N ASP A 593 -52.65 8.17 10.52
CA ASP A 593 -51.63 7.19 10.93
C ASP A 593 -52.17 6.45 12.16
N ALA A 594 -52.53 5.19 11.95
CA ALA A 594 -53.11 4.31 12.99
C ALA A 594 -52.06 4.02 14.12
N GLY A 595 -50.77 4.01 13.82
CA GLY A 595 -49.70 3.73 14.79
C GLY A 595 -49.53 4.85 15.80
N THR A 596 -49.63 6.10 15.36
CA THR A 596 -49.45 7.29 16.19
C THR A 596 -50.78 7.91 16.63
N LYS A 597 -51.91 7.43 16.13
CA LYS A 597 -53.28 8.01 16.31
C LYS A 597 -53.30 9.50 15.95
N THR A 598 -52.61 9.86 14.89
CA THR A 598 -52.58 11.24 14.38
C THR A 598 -53.08 11.30 12.95
N ALA A 599 -53.50 12.46 12.52
CA ALA A 599 -53.80 12.70 11.13
C ALA A 599 -53.15 13.98 10.64
N SER A 600 -52.90 14.05 9.33
CA SER A 600 -52.26 15.24 8.74
C SER A 600 -52.86 15.54 7.37
N PHE A 601 -52.87 16.85 7.06
CA PHE A 601 -53.17 17.34 5.72
C PHE A 601 -52.42 18.63 5.44
N LEU A 602 -52.28 18.97 4.17
CA LEU A 602 -51.65 20.19 3.69
C LEU A 602 -52.70 21.17 3.18
N LYS A 603 -52.51 22.45 3.39
CA LYS A 603 -53.31 23.52 2.80
C LYS A 603 -52.37 24.55 2.12
N ILE A 604 -52.65 24.86 0.87
CA ILE A 604 -51.99 25.94 0.16
C ILE A 604 -52.59 27.27 0.58
N GLU A 605 -51.78 28.07 1.27
CA GLU A 605 -52.24 29.39 1.74
C GLU A 605 -52.11 30.45 0.65
N GLN A 606 -51.05 30.38 -0.16
CA GLN A 606 -50.76 31.36 -1.17
C GLN A 606 -49.86 30.80 -2.26
N ILE A 607 -50.08 31.16 -3.49
CA ILE A 607 -49.10 31.00 -4.57
C ILE A 607 -48.24 32.25 -4.67
N VAL A 608 -46.94 32.07 -4.59
CA VAL A 608 -45.92 33.12 -4.69
C VAL A 608 -45.34 33.07 -6.07
N PRO A 609 -45.43 34.13 -6.89
CA PRO A 609 -44.87 34.14 -8.23
C PRO A 609 -43.32 34.00 -8.17
N PRO A 610 -42.67 33.69 -9.31
CA PRO A 610 -41.24 33.64 -9.39
C PRO A 610 -40.59 34.90 -8.85
N THR A 611 -39.61 34.74 -7.97
CA THR A 611 -38.88 35.86 -7.35
C THR A 611 -37.39 35.61 -7.41
N THR A 612 -36.59 36.66 -7.40
CA THR A 612 -35.13 36.54 -7.23
C THR A 612 -34.84 36.02 -5.80
N LYS A 613 -33.84 35.15 -5.69
CA LYS A 613 -33.34 34.72 -4.38
C LYS A 613 -32.56 35.89 -3.73
N VAL A 614 -32.59 35.97 -2.43
CA VAL A 614 -31.64 36.81 -1.71
C VAL A 614 -30.32 36.09 -1.56
N LEU A 615 -29.22 36.82 -1.34
CA LEU A 615 -27.87 36.18 -1.24
C LEU A 615 -27.84 35.02 -0.23
N SER A 616 -28.50 35.16 0.93
CA SER A 616 -28.56 34.11 1.95
C SER A 616 -29.18 32.79 1.44
N GLU A 617 -30.15 32.90 0.51
CA GLU A 617 -30.83 31.72 -0.10
C GLU A 617 -29.99 31.05 -1.24
N ALA A 618 -29.07 31.81 -1.82
CA ALA A 618 -28.21 31.35 -2.92
C ALA A 618 -26.71 31.29 -2.58
N ARG A 619 -26.35 31.49 -1.28
CA ARG A 619 -24.97 31.75 -0.84
C ARG A 619 -23.96 30.72 -1.36
N GLY A 620 -24.26 29.43 -1.30
CA GLY A 620 -23.34 28.40 -1.75
C GLY A 620 -23.01 28.51 -3.24
N TYR A 621 -24.02 28.74 -4.06
CA TYR A 621 -23.83 28.93 -5.50
C TYR A 621 -23.17 30.29 -5.82
N ALA A 622 -23.55 31.32 -5.12
CA ALA A 622 -22.99 32.68 -5.30
C ALA A 622 -21.49 32.72 -4.93
N VAL A 623 -21.08 32.00 -3.89
CA VAL A 623 -19.66 31.88 -3.51
C VAL A 623 -18.87 31.20 -4.61
N ALA A 624 -19.38 30.09 -5.22
CA ALA A 624 -18.72 29.41 -6.32
C ALA A 624 -18.56 30.32 -7.55
N ASP A 625 -19.61 31.03 -7.97
CA ASP A 625 -19.52 32.01 -9.06
C ASP A 625 -18.54 33.14 -8.74
N TYR A 626 -18.49 33.57 -7.47
CA TYR A 626 -17.57 34.62 -7.03
C TYR A 626 -16.11 34.14 -7.02
N GLN A 627 -15.86 32.87 -6.70
CA GLN A 627 -14.54 32.25 -6.86
C GLN A 627 -14.08 32.29 -8.31
N ASP A 628 -14.93 31.89 -9.25
CA ASP A 628 -14.62 31.93 -10.68
C ASP A 628 -14.34 33.37 -11.15
N TYR A 629 -15.10 34.33 -10.68
CA TYR A 629 -14.88 35.77 -10.98
C TYR A 629 -13.54 36.25 -10.42
N LEU A 630 -13.24 35.95 -9.17
CA LEU A 630 -11.99 36.32 -8.54
C LEU A 630 -10.79 35.69 -9.23
N GLU A 631 -10.88 34.43 -9.63
CA GLU A 631 -9.80 33.73 -10.32
C GLU A 631 -9.54 34.37 -11.72
N LYS A 632 -10.60 34.64 -12.50
CA LYS A 632 -10.47 35.31 -13.80
C LYS A 632 -9.83 36.66 -13.65
N LYS A 633 -10.29 37.47 -12.69
CA LYS A 633 -9.73 38.79 -12.38
C LYS A 633 -8.26 38.68 -11.98
N TRP A 634 -7.94 37.73 -11.09
CA TRP A 634 -6.57 37.49 -10.66
C TRP A 634 -5.64 37.13 -11.82
N ILE A 635 -6.06 36.25 -12.73
CA ILE A 635 -5.29 35.92 -13.93
C ILE A 635 -5.05 37.19 -14.79
N GLN A 636 -6.05 38.04 -14.98
CA GLN A 636 -5.88 39.30 -15.73
C GLN A 636 -4.87 40.23 -15.06
N ASP A 637 -4.89 40.31 -13.75
CA ASP A 637 -3.95 41.13 -12.97
C ASP A 637 -2.53 40.52 -13.05
N LEU A 638 -2.38 39.21 -12.93
CA LEU A 638 -1.10 38.51 -13.08
C LEU A 638 -0.48 38.71 -14.48
N ARG A 639 -1.30 38.69 -15.53
CA ARG A 639 -0.82 38.94 -16.92
C ARG A 639 -0.31 40.37 -17.12
N LYS A 640 -0.78 41.31 -16.33
CA LYS A 640 -0.27 42.72 -16.30
C LYS A 640 0.99 42.81 -15.44
N GLU A 641 1.05 42.07 -14.34
CA GLU A 641 2.16 42.10 -13.37
C GLU A 641 3.39 41.37 -13.92
N TYR A 642 3.19 40.25 -14.62
CA TYR A 642 4.27 39.40 -15.09
C TYR A 642 4.35 39.35 -16.63
N PRO A 643 5.44 39.86 -17.21
CA PRO A 643 5.67 39.73 -18.65
C PRO A 643 5.77 38.25 -19.05
N VAL A 644 5.01 37.87 -20.07
CA VAL A 644 5.07 36.56 -20.72
C VAL A 644 5.62 36.76 -22.13
N VAL A 645 6.70 36.06 -22.44
CA VAL A 645 7.31 36.07 -23.78
C VAL A 645 7.30 34.67 -24.34
N ILE A 646 6.63 34.47 -25.47
CA ILE A 646 6.50 33.17 -26.17
C ILE A 646 7.47 33.16 -27.36
N ASP A 647 8.22 32.07 -27.50
CA ASP A 647 9.03 31.81 -28.69
C ASP A 647 8.21 31.05 -29.73
N GLU A 648 7.70 31.80 -30.70
CA GLU A 648 6.85 31.26 -31.78
C GLU A 648 7.60 30.25 -32.68
N ALA A 649 8.91 30.36 -32.82
CA ALA A 649 9.68 29.40 -33.61
C ALA A 649 9.75 28.03 -32.90
N VAL A 650 9.97 28.05 -31.57
CA VAL A 650 9.96 26.84 -30.73
C VAL A 650 8.55 26.22 -30.71
N LEU A 651 7.51 27.02 -30.57
CA LEU A 651 6.12 26.52 -30.62
C LEU A 651 5.82 25.81 -31.92
N LYS A 652 6.15 26.45 -33.08
CA LYS A 652 5.96 25.86 -34.40
C LYS A 652 6.71 24.56 -34.61
N ALA A 653 7.88 24.40 -33.99
CA ALA A 653 8.65 23.16 -34.03
C ALA A 653 7.97 21.96 -33.30
N LEU A 654 7.04 22.23 -32.40
CA LEU A 654 6.25 21.20 -31.69
C LEU A 654 5.05 20.70 -32.50
N ILE A 655 4.61 21.45 -33.52
CA ILE A 655 3.44 21.10 -34.34
C ILE A 655 3.78 19.87 -35.20
N LYS A 656 3.00 18.80 -35.05
CA LYS A 656 3.07 17.66 -35.96
C LYS A 656 2.45 18.07 -37.32
N LYS A 657 3.22 17.85 -38.37
CA LYS A 657 2.75 18.02 -39.77
C LYS A 657 1.83 16.89 -40.16
#